data_120d4383b4dd0580956a78e5abe0ed69
#
_entry.id   120d4383b4dd0580956a78e5abe0ed69
#
_cell.length_a   1.000
_cell.length_b   1.000
_cell.length_c   1.000
_cell.angle_alpha   90.00
_cell.angle_beta   90.00
_cell.angle_gamma   90.00
#
_symmetry.space_group_name_H-M   'P 1'
#
loop_
_entity.id
_entity.type
_entity.pdbx_description
1 polymer ?
#
loop_
_entity_poly.entity_id
_entity_poly.type
_entity_poly.pdbx_seq_one_letter_code
_entity_poly.pdbx_strand_id
1 'polypeptide(L)'
;FYGDNIFRLFRDDSGGIIRDPKAEPEAKILVDQPRKPVSRLDVGTEGDTVTITTGKIRVEIDKKTSLIKIVDLKTEAVAVEQAAPVLFEKGKTTLSLKTGPEEYFYGGGVQNGRFSHKGKVISIENQNSWTDGGVASPTPFYWSTNGYGLLWHTFKKGQYDFGAKEKGTVNLSHDENYLDVFFMVDDGAVNLLRKFYQLTGNPVLLPKFAFYQGHLNAYNRDYWKEDEKGILFEDGKRYKESQKDNGGIRESLNGELDNYQFSARAVIDRYKAHDMPLGWLLPNDGYGAGYGQTDTLDGNIANLKSLADYALKNGVEIGLWTQSDLHPKPEISALLQRDIVKEVRDAGVRVLKTDVAWVGAGYSFGLNGITDVAQIMTYYGNNSRPFIISLDGWAGTQRYAGIWTGDQTGGAWEYIRFHIPTYIGSGLSGQPNICSDMDGIFGGKNPAVNIRDFQWKTFTPMELNMDGWGANEKYPHVFGEPATSINRWYLKLKSELMPYAYSIAEESVSGMPMVRAMFLEYPNPYTLGKATQYQFLFGPYFLVAPVYQDTNADKEGNDVRHGIYLPEGQWIDYFTGDLYEGGKIYNCFDAPVWKLPVFVKNGAIIPMTGPNNNVSEINPNHRIYEIYPHGRTSFTTYDDDGVTEEYRQGRGVKTRIESALDGSNNVTVTVHPSVGDFNGFDKKKSTEFRINVTRKPDKVS
;
A
#
# COMPACT_ATOMS: atom_id res chain seq x y z
N PHE A 1 28.84 10.81 -6.38
CA PHE A 1 27.56 11.02 -7.07
C PHE A 1 27.00 9.70 -7.59
N TYR A 2 25.69 9.60 -7.58
CA TYR A 2 24.92 8.43 -8.05
C TYR A 2 24.02 8.77 -9.25
N GLY A 3 24.42 9.80 -9.97
CA GLY A 3 23.78 10.44 -11.09
C GLY A 3 23.90 11.95 -10.95
N ASP A 4 23.35 12.70 -11.92
CA ASP A 4 23.48 14.17 -11.94
C ASP A 4 22.81 14.88 -10.75
N ASN A 5 21.86 14.22 -10.08
CA ASN A 5 21.06 14.82 -9.02
C ASN A 5 21.00 14.00 -7.71
N ILE A 6 21.95 13.07 -7.54
CA ILE A 6 22.09 12.32 -6.28
C ILE A 6 23.51 12.45 -5.76
N PHE A 7 23.62 13.01 -4.55
CA PHE A 7 24.88 13.22 -3.85
C PHE A 7 24.91 12.40 -2.55
N ARG A 8 25.90 11.51 -2.39
CA ARG A 8 26.13 10.77 -1.15
C ARG A 8 27.18 11.49 -0.31
N LEU A 9 26.80 11.81 0.93
CA LEU A 9 27.70 12.35 1.94
C LEU A 9 27.97 11.29 2.99
N PHE A 10 29.23 10.91 3.13
CA PHE A 10 29.71 10.05 4.19
C PHE A 10 30.67 10.81 5.10
N ARG A 11 30.43 10.75 6.42
CA ARG A 11 31.31 11.28 7.44
C ARG A 11 31.36 10.36 8.64
N ASP A 12 32.51 10.19 9.20
CA ASP A 12 32.72 9.43 10.42
C ASP A 12 33.66 10.23 11.34
N ASP A 13 33.52 10.07 12.63
CA ASP A 13 34.26 10.83 13.64
C ASP A 13 35.78 10.53 13.65
N SER A 14 36.17 9.40 13.06
CA SER A 14 37.57 8.97 12.92
C SER A 14 38.18 9.21 11.54
N GLY A 15 37.42 9.82 10.62
CA GLY A 15 37.84 10.07 9.24
C GLY A 15 37.83 8.82 8.35
N GLY A 16 36.93 7.88 8.61
CA GLY A 16 36.78 6.64 7.87
C GLY A 16 36.33 6.81 6.42
N ILE A 17 36.34 5.71 5.68
CA ILE A 17 35.96 5.65 4.26
C ILE A 17 34.53 5.15 4.10
N ILE A 18 33.92 5.48 2.96
CA ILE A 18 32.61 4.97 2.56
C ILE A 18 32.55 3.45 2.68
N ARG A 19 31.51 2.97 3.32
CA ARG A 19 31.17 1.55 3.49
C ARG A 19 29.67 1.35 3.58
N ASP A 20 29.21 0.16 3.29
CA ASP A 20 27.83 -0.21 3.55
C ASP A 20 27.57 -0.45 5.05
N PRO A 21 26.35 -0.26 5.54
CA PRO A 21 26.00 -0.56 6.92
C PRO A 21 26.25 -2.03 7.24
N LYS A 22 26.84 -2.30 8.40
CA LYS A 22 26.95 -3.68 8.89
C LYS A 22 25.54 -4.19 9.22
N ALA A 23 25.24 -5.38 8.73
CA ALA A 23 23.97 -6.05 8.92
C ALA A 23 24.17 -7.52 9.24
N GLU A 24 23.45 -8.02 10.25
CA GLU A 24 23.37 -9.43 10.60
C GLU A 24 21.92 -9.81 10.83
N PRO A 25 21.32 -10.66 9.96
CA PRO A 25 21.91 -11.18 8.71
C PRO A 25 22.18 -10.09 7.68
N GLU A 26 22.98 -10.40 6.68
CA GLU A 26 23.27 -9.46 5.59
C GLU A 26 22.01 -9.10 4.84
N ALA A 27 21.78 -7.80 4.65
CA ALA A 27 20.69 -7.26 3.88
C ALA A 27 21.15 -6.01 3.13
N LYS A 28 20.50 -5.68 2.02
CA LYS A 28 20.87 -4.55 1.18
C LYS A 28 19.70 -3.57 1.05
N ILE A 29 19.90 -2.36 1.54
CA ILE A 29 18.99 -1.22 1.30
C ILE A 29 19.07 -0.80 -0.16
N LEU A 30 20.29 -0.69 -0.70
CA LEU A 30 20.52 -0.29 -2.08
C LEU A 30 20.34 -1.47 -3.03
N VAL A 31 19.91 -1.18 -4.27
CA VAL A 31 19.97 -2.13 -5.37
C VAL A 31 21.44 -2.41 -5.78
N ASP A 32 21.70 -3.45 -6.57
CA ASP A 32 23.06 -3.83 -6.95
C ASP A 32 23.77 -2.79 -7.80
N GLN A 33 23.04 -2.01 -8.61
CA GLN A 33 23.59 -0.97 -9.49
C GLN A 33 22.85 0.36 -9.31
N PRO A 34 22.99 1.03 -8.13
CA PRO A 34 22.26 2.25 -7.85
C PRO A 34 22.82 3.48 -8.56
N ARG A 35 24.05 3.41 -9.07
CA ARG A 35 24.69 4.52 -9.76
C ARG A 35 24.24 4.63 -11.21
N LYS A 36 24.00 5.88 -11.64
CA LYS A 36 23.87 6.25 -13.04
C LYS A 36 25.05 7.13 -13.45
N PRO A 37 25.41 7.14 -14.73
CA PRO A 37 26.43 8.05 -15.23
C PRO A 37 26.12 9.51 -14.89
N VAL A 38 27.16 10.27 -14.59
CA VAL A 38 27.10 11.72 -14.39
C VAL A 38 27.44 12.36 -15.73
N SER A 39 26.57 13.24 -16.24
CA SER A 39 26.75 13.86 -17.56
C SER A 39 27.88 14.89 -17.59
N ARG A 40 28.16 15.49 -16.42
CA ARG A 40 29.15 16.53 -16.23
C ARG A 40 29.67 16.48 -14.80
N LEU A 41 30.95 16.70 -14.61
CA LEU A 41 31.54 16.80 -13.26
C LEU A 41 32.68 17.84 -13.28
N ASP A 42 32.37 19.03 -12.81
CA ASP A 42 33.35 20.13 -12.70
C ASP A 42 33.62 20.40 -11.22
N VAL A 43 34.91 20.54 -10.91
CA VAL A 43 35.35 20.90 -9.55
C VAL A 43 36.03 22.27 -9.61
N GLY A 44 35.55 23.18 -8.82
CA GLY A 44 36.10 24.54 -8.70
C GLY A 44 36.42 24.88 -7.23
N THR A 45 37.22 25.92 -7.07
CA THR A 45 37.50 26.49 -5.76
C THR A 45 37.52 27.99 -5.88
N GLU A 46 36.74 28.66 -5.06
CA GLU A 46 36.71 30.12 -4.93
C GLU A 46 36.80 30.50 -3.47
N GLY A 47 37.92 31.10 -3.09
CA GLY A 47 38.19 31.41 -1.67
C GLY A 47 38.15 30.15 -0.79
N ASP A 48 37.30 30.20 0.21
CA ASP A 48 37.10 29.06 1.14
C ASP A 48 36.03 28.06 0.69
N THR A 49 35.42 28.25 -0.49
CA THR A 49 34.37 27.39 -1.01
C THR A 49 34.89 26.47 -2.11
N VAL A 50 34.67 25.17 -1.95
CA VAL A 50 34.82 24.18 -3.02
C VAL A 50 33.45 23.92 -3.64
N THR A 51 33.37 23.95 -4.96
CA THR A 51 32.16 23.63 -5.72
C THR A 51 32.36 22.35 -6.52
N ILE A 52 31.37 21.49 -6.50
CA ILE A 52 31.30 20.30 -7.36
C ILE A 52 29.97 20.40 -8.13
N THR A 53 30.07 20.49 -9.46
CA THR A 53 28.91 20.76 -10.31
C THR A 53 28.70 19.59 -11.27
N THR A 54 27.46 19.06 -11.26
CA THR A 54 27.00 18.07 -12.24
C THR A 54 26.10 18.72 -13.28
N GLY A 55 25.42 17.94 -14.11
CA GLY A 55 24.41 18.44 -15.05
C GLY A 55 23.14 19.01 -14.40
N LYS A 56 22.91 18.74 -13.11
CA LYS A 56 21.66 19.07 -12.40
C LYS A 56 21.85 19.85 -11.11
N ILE A 57 22.93 19.63 -10.39
CA ILE A 57 23.16 20.22 -9.07
C ILE A 57 24.58 20.81 -8.94
N ARG A 58 24.72 21.77 -8.04
CA ARG A 58 26.00 22.24 -7.55
C ARG A 58 26.06 22.03 -6.05
N VAL A 59 27.07 21.27 -5.61
CA VAL A 59 27.39 21.10 -4.20
C VAL A 59 28.50 22.08 -3.81
N GLU A 60 28.22 22.93 -2.84
CA GLU A 60 29.16 23.90 -2.30
C GLU A 60 29.61 23.43 -0.91
N ILE A 61 30.91 23.40 -0.66
CA ILE A 61 31.50 22.95 0.60
C ILE A 61 32.39 24.06 1.13
N ASP A 62 32.07 24.55 2.34
CA ASP A 62 32.89 25.50 3.05
C ASP A 62 34.08 24.78 3.70
N LYS A 63 35.33 25.17 3.36
CA LYS A 63 36.55 24.50 3.85
C LYS A 63 36.79 24.71 5.34
N LYS A 64 36.32 25.82 5.93
CA LYS A 64 36.53 26.14 7.35
C LYS A 64 35.54 25.43 8.24
N THR A 65 34.28 25.41 7.86
CA THR A 65 33.18 24.85 8.63
C THR A 65 32.82 23.44 8.24
N SER A 66 33.22 23.00 7.05
CA SER A 66 32.80 21.75 6.40
C SER A 66 31.28 21.66 6.16
N LEU A 67 30.57 22.78 6.20
CA LEU A 67 29.13 22.81 5.89
C LEU A 67 28.90 22.68 4.40
N ILE A 68 27.82 22.01 4.04
CA ILE A 68 27.42 21.85 2.64
C ILE A 68 26.16 22.63 2.32
N LYS A 69 26.09 23.03 1.05
CA LYS A 69 24.91 23.61 0.41
C LYS A 69 24.72 22.92 -0.95
N ILE A 70 23.50 22.57 -1.30
CA ILE A 70 23.16 21.95 -2.59
C ILE A 70 22.20 22.89 -3.30
N VAL A 71 22.57 23.30 -4.52
CA VAL A 71 21.78 24.19 -5.36
C VAL A 71 21.24 23.38 -6.56
N ASP A 72 19.96 23.53 -6.83
CA ASP A 72 19.33 23.04 -8.04
C ASP A 72 19.65 23.98 -9.21
N LEU A 73 20.35 23.50 -10.21
CA LEU A 73 20.78 24.33 -11.37
C LEU A 73 19.61 24.72 -12.29
N LYS A 74 18.49 24.04 -12.24
CA LYS A 74 17.30 24.40 -13.02
C LYS A 74 16.64 25.68 -12.50
N THR A 75 16.59 25.83 -11.19
CA THR A 75 15.90 26.95 -10.51
C THR A 75 16.85 27.96 -9.90
N GLU A 76 18.15 27.64 -9.79
CA GLU A 76 19.18 28.35 -9.02
C GLU A 76 18.81 28.52 -7.54
N ALA A 77 17.86 27.72 -7.05
CA ALA A 77 17.43 27.71 -5.65
C ALA A 77 18.29 26.77 -4.80
N VAL A 78 18.48 27.13 -3.54
CA VAL A 78 19.12 26.28 -2.55
C VAL A 78 18.11 25.22 -2.13
N ALA A 79 18.35 23.97 -2.51
CA ALA A 79 17.52 22.84 -2.12
C ALA A 79 17.85 22.36 -0.68
N VAL A 80 19.14 22.30 -0.34
CA VAL A 80 19.65 21.86 0.96
C VAL A 80 20.72 22.83 1.45
N GLU A 81 20.62 23.24 2.72
CA GLU A 81 21.65 24.01 3.40
C GLU A 81 21.87 23.46 4.81
N GLN A 82 23.08 23.00 5.09
CA GLN A 82 23.43 22.51 6.41
C GLN A 82 23.50 23.65 7.41
N ALA A 83 22.84 23.48 8.58
CA ALA A 83 22.72 24.53 9.59
C ALA A 83 23.88 24.53 10.59
N ALA A 84 24.49 23.36 10.85
CA ALA A 84 25.56 23.19 11.81
C ALA A 84 26.44 22.00 11.41
N PRO A 85 27.67 21.88 11.90
CA PRO A 85 28.51 20.69 11.70
C PRO A 85 27.80 19.42 12.18
N VAL A 86 28.11 18.30 11.53
CA VAL A 86 27.61 16.99 11.95
C VAL A 86 28.07 16.72 13.38
N LEU A 87 27.13 16.34 14.23
CA LEU A 87 27.39 16.06 15.64
C LEU A 87 27.48 14.56 15.87
N PHE A 88 28.59 14.09 16.45
CA PHE A 88 28.80 12.70 16.87
C PHE A 88 28.85 12.67 18.39
N GLU A 89 27.83 12.17 19.04
CA GLU A 89 27.73 12.17 20.49
C GLU A 89 27.06 10.90 21.01
N LYS A 90 27.70 10.21 21.93
CA LYS A 90 27.13 9.06 22.65
C LYS A 90 26.54 7.96 21.73
N GLY A 91 27.23 7.67 20.62
CA GLY A 91 26.78 6.68 19.66
C GLY A 91 25.61 7.11 18.76
N LYS A 92 25.32 8.42 18.75
CA LYS A 92 24.31 9.04 17.91
C LYS A 92 24.94 10.05 16.97
N THR A 93 24.52 10.05 15.73
CA THR A 93 24.92 11.05 14.74
C THR A 93 23.73 11.95 14.44
N THR A 94 23.94 13.27 14.45
CA THR A 94 22.91 14.27 14.16
C THR A 94 23.34 15.15 12.99
N LEU A 95 22.45 15.28 12.01
CA LEU A 95 22.56 16.21 10.89
C LEU A 95 21.51 17.31 11.06
N SER A 96 21.95 18.57 10.97
CA SER A 96 21.06 19.72 11.09
C SER A 96 21.00 20.50 9.77
N LEU A 97 19.81 20.75 9.28
CA LEU A 97 19.54 21.46 8.02
C LEU A 97 18.70 22.70 8.32
N LYS A 98 18.88 23.74 7.50
CA LYS A 98 18.01 24.94 7.55
C LYS A 98 16.67 24.64 6.89
N THR A 99 15.60 25.23 7.41
CA THR A 99 14.26 25.16 6.82
C THR A 99 13.58 26.52 6.85
N GLY A 100 12.78 26.80 5.82
CA GLY A 100 11.94 27.99 5.72
C GLY A 100 10.52 27.77 6.22
N PRO A 101 9.75 28.88 6.41
CA PRO A 101 8.38 28.80 6.94
C PRO A 101 7.38 28.13 5.98
N GLU A 102 7.66 28.14 4.67
CA GLU A 102 6.79 27.57 3.63
C GLU A 102 7.18 26.16 3.21
N GLU A 103 8.16 25.57 3.89
CA GLU A 103 8.65 24.22 3.58
C GLU A 103 7.83 23.16 4.31
N TYR A 104 7.43 22.11 3.56
CA TYR A 104 6.68 20.96 4.07
C TYR A 104 7.50 19.69 3.90
N PHE A 105 7.26 18.72 4.79
CA PHE A 105 8.01 17.47 4.86
C PHE A 105 7.09 16.25 4.87
N TYR A 106 7.45 15.24 4.11
CA TYR A 106 6.70 13.99 3.95
C TYR A 106 7.67 12.80 3.99
N GLY A 107 7.17 11.61 4.29
CA GLY A 107 8.00 10.41 4.36
C GLY A 107 8.04 9.79 5.74
N GLY A 108 9.12 9.10 6.07
CA GLY A 108 9.30 8.43 7.35
C GLY A 108 8.59 7.08 7.47
N GLY A 109 8.02 6.57 6.38
CA GLY A 109 7.27 5.32 6.35
C GLY A 109 5.86 5.47 6.90
N VAL A 110 5.35 4.41 7.53
CA VAL A 110 4.01 4.38 8.10
C VAL A 110 4.02 5.05 9.48
N GLN A 111 3.59 6.30 9.49
CA GLN A 111 3.41 7.15 10.66
C GLN A 111 1.90 7.29 10.90
N ASN A 112 1.36 6.55 11.86
CA ASN A 112 -0.09 6.46 12.03
C ASN A 112 -0.75 7.81 12.31
N GLY A 113 -1.80 8.11 11.57
CA GLY A 113 -2.62 9.30 11.74
C GLY A 113 -2.05 10.58 11.11
N ARG A 114 -0.98 10.49 10.30
CA ARG A 114 -0.35 11.68 9.71
C ARG A 114 0.39 11.38 8.40
N PHE A 115 0.47 12.37 7.54
CA PHE A 115 1.28 12.32 6.32
C PHE A 115 2.16 13.57 6.15
N SER A 116 1.83 14.68 6.79
CA SER A 116 2.58 15.94 6.75
C SER A 116 3.26 16.18 8.10
N HIS A 117 4.57 16.38 8.09
CA HIS A 117 5.39 16.37 9.30
C HIS A 117 5.97 17.73 9.69
N LYS A 118 5.61 18.81 8.98
CA LYS A 118 6.06 20.16 9.30
C LYS A 118 5.73 20.52 10.75
N GLY A 119 6.75 20.97 11.50
CA GLY A 119 6.61 21.34 12.91
C GLY A 119 6.38 20.13 13.83
N LYS A 120 6.70 18.93 13.40
CA LYS A 120 6.53 17.67 14.16
C LYS A 120 7.85 16.93 14.31
N VAL A 121 7.89 16.07 15.32
CA VAL A 121 8.93 15.06 15.49
C VAL A 121 8.33 13.72 15.09
N ILE A 122 9.02 12.98 14.23
CA ILE A 122 8.64 11.60 13.90
C ILE A 122 9.72 10.63 14.36
N SER A 123 9.31 9.44 14.78
CA SER A 123 10.21 8.35 15.12
C SER A 123 10.50 7.50 13.88
N ILE A 124 11.79 7.18 13.67
CA ILE A 124 12.23 6.19 12.68
C ILE A 124 12.62 4.93 13.46
N GLU A 125 11.67 4.42 14.18
CA GLU A 125 11.76 3.22 15.00
C GLU A 125 10.41 2.53 15.02
N ASN A 126 10.39 1.22 14.77
CA ASN A 126 9.20 0.44 14.98
C ASN A 126 8.92 0.36 16.49
N GLN A 127 7.82 0.92 16.89
CA GLN A 127 7.39 0.99 18.29
C GLN A 127 6.40 -0.13 18.65
N ASN A 128 6.05 -1.01 17.70
CA ASN A 128 4.91 -1.92 17.83
C ASN A 128 3.65 -1.18 18.33
N SER A 129 3.51 0.08 17.93
CA SER A 129 2.40 0.93 18.28
C SER A 129 1.54 1.14 17.04
N TRP A 130 0.40 0.50 17.04
CA TRP A 130 -0.52 0.42 15.90
C TRP A 130 -1.73 1.33 16.05
N THR A 131 -1.71 2.21 17.04
CA THR A 131 -2.75 3.21 17.30
C THR A 131 -2.42 4.55 16.66
N ASP A 132 -3.35 5.49 16.73
CA ASP A 132 -3.13 6.87 16.27
C ASP A 132 -1.90 7.49 16.96
N GLY A 133 -1.02 8.10 16.16
CA GLY A 133 0.24 8.66 16.63
C GLY A 133 1.39 7.67 16.80
N GLY A 134 1.14 6.37 16.68
CA GLY A 134 2.18 5.34 16.75
C GLY A 134 2.97 5.16 15.45
N VAL A 135 3.98 4.29 15.49
CA VAL A 135 4.81 3.95 14.34
C VAL A 135 4.81 2.44 14.13
N ALA A 136 4.32 2.01 12.96
CA ALA A 136 4.25 0.61 12.59
C ALA A 136 5.43 0.17 11.70
N SER A 137 5.67 0.88 10.60
CA SER A 137 6.68 0.51 9.60
C SER A 137 7.48 1.74 9.19
N PRO A 138 8.51 2.13 9.96
CA PRO A 138 9.31 3.30 9.65
C PRO A 138 10.24 3.07 8.47
N THR A 139 10.53 4.16 7.76
CA THR A 139 11.48 4.19 6.64
C THR A 139 12.44 5.36 6.84
N PRO A 140 13.76 5.19 6.77
CA PRO A 140 14.75 6.26 6.99
C PRO A 140 14.89 7.16 5.75
N PHE A 141 13.77 7.59 5.22
CA PHE A 141 13.64 8.43 4.03
C PHE A 141 12.55 9.47 4.24
N TYR A 142 12.86 10.71 3.87
CA TYR A 142 11.87 11.78 3.77
C TYR A 142 12.17 12.68 2.58
N TRP A 143 11.23 13.53 2.23
CA TRP A 143 11.43 14.54 1.21
C TRP A 143 10.73 15.86 1.57
N SER A 144 11.18 16.93 0.93
CA SER A 144 10.79 18.30 1.19
C SER A 144 10.25 18.98 -0.05
N THR A 145 9.32 19.91 0.14
CA THR A 145 8.83 20.79 -0.92
C THR A 145 9.89 21.75 -1.46
N ASN A 146 11.05 21.86 -0.82
CA ASN A 146 12.21 22.56 -1.38
C ASN A 146 12.90 21.79 -2.52
N GLY A 147 12.38 20.63 -2.89
CA GLY A 147 12.89 19.87 -4.03
C GLY A 147 14.07 18.96 -3.67
N TYR A 148 14.09 18.42 -2.47
CA TYR A 148 15.06 17.39 -2.11
C TYR A 148 14.42 16.24 -1.34
N GLY A 149 15.04 15.07 -1.44
CA GLY A 149 14.82 13.92 -0.57
C GLY A 149 16.12 13.53 0.12
N LEU A 150 15.99 12.86 1.25
CA LEU A 150 17.12 12.34 2.02
C LEU A 150 16.86 10.89 2.41
N LEU A 151 17.76 10.00 2.01
CA LEU A 151 17.83 8.62 2.49
C LEU A 151 19.01 8.51 3.44
N TRP A 152 18.75 8.10 4.68
CA TRP A 152 19.82 7.72 5.60
C TRP A 152 20.12 6.23 5.46
N HIS A 153 21.33 5.92 5.03
CA HIS A 153 21.75 4.56 4.72
C HIS A 153 22.21 3.83 5.99
N THR A 154 21.27 3.34 6.76
CA THR A 154 21.49 2.68 8.05
C THR A 154 20.41 1.64 8.36
N PHE A 155 20.74 0.67 9.21
CA PHE A 155 19.77 -0.23 9.85
C PHE A 155 19.48 0.15 11.31
N LYS A 156 19.93 1.31 11.75
CA LYS A 156 19.72 1.79 13.13
C LYS A 156 18.52 2.72 13.20
N LYS A 157 17.84 2.68 14.34
CA LYS A 157 16.73 3.58 14.63
C LYS A 157 17.15 5.05 14.65
N GLY A 158 16.20 5.93 14.47
CA GLY A 158 16.42 7.36 14.44
C GLY A 158 15.19 8.19 14.82
N GLN A 159 15.36 9.51 14.70
CA GLN A 159 14.32 10.48 14.98
C GLN A 159 14.52 11.70 14.08
N TYR A 160 13.45 12.21 13.49
CA TYR A 160 13.48 13.39 12.64
C TYR A 160 12.59 14.49 13.23
N ASP A 161 13.21 15.63 13.53
CA ASP A 161 12.56 16.83 14.05
C ASP A 161 12.47 17.88 12.93
N PHE A 162 11.27 18.14 12.46
CA PHE A 162 11.00 19.07 11.38
C PHE A 162 10.60 20.47 11.89
N GLY A 163 11.40 21.01 12.79
CA GLY A 163 11.20 22.35 13.34
C GLY A 163 10.26 22.41 14.54
N ALA A 164 10.02 21.31 15.24
CA ALA A 164 9.18 21.28 16.43
C ALA A 164 9.90 21.86 17.65
N LYS A 165 11.17 21.50 17.85
CA LYS A 165 11.98 21.95 18.99
C LYS A 165 12.66 23.28 18.70
N GLU A 166 13.14 23.47 17.49
CA GLU A 166 13.82 24.68 17.05
C GLU A 166 13.28 25.12 15.69
N LYS A 167 12.62 26.27 15.66
CA LYS A 167 12.09 26.83 14.42
C LYS A 167 13.24 27.16 13.46
N GLY A 168 13.06 26.88 12.19
CA GLY A 168 14.06 27.15 11.15
C GLY A 168 15.14 26.09 11.02
N THR A 169 15.05 24.99 11.80
CA THR A 169 16.02 23.90 11.76
C THR A 169 15.33 22.54 11.70
N VAL A 170 15.82 21.68 10.82
CA VAL A 170 15.49 20.26 10.77
C VAL A 170 16.65 19.51 11.43
N ASN A 171 16.37 18.71 12.46
CA ASN A 171 17.37 17.91 13.15
C ASN A 171 17.07 16.42 12.94
N LEU A 172 17.98 15.73 12.26
CA LEU A 172 17.86 14.32 11.92
C LEU A 172 18.92 13.54 12.69
N SER A 173 18.53 12.45 13.34
CA SER A 173 19.49 11.61 14.08
C SER A 173 19.21 10.13 13.91
N HIS A 174 20.31 9.35 13.93
CA HIS A 174 20.28 7.90 14.02
C HIS A 174 21.31 7.40 15.03
N ASP A 175 21.04 6.26 15.62
CA ASP A 175 21.91 5.60 16.60
C ASP A 175 23.09 4.90 15.91
N GLU A 176 23.90 5.70 15.25
CA GLU A 176 25.12 5.33 14.52
C GLU A 176 26.26 6.28 14.88
N ASN A 177 27.49 5.84 14.73
CA ASN A 177 28.69 6.64 14.93
C ASN A 177 29.29 7.22 13.65
N TYR A 178 28.53 7.20 12.56
CA TYR A 178 28.88 7.81 11.26
C TYR A 178 27.64 8.33 10.56
N LEU A 179 27.84 9.27 9.65
CA LEU A 179 26.83 9.78 8.73
C LEU A 179 26.99 9.11 7.37
N ASP A 180 25.93 8.54 6.84
CA ASP A 180 25.85 8.07 5.47
C ASP A 180 24.48 8.40 4.91
N VAL A 181 24.40 9.49 4.16
CA VAL A 181 23.14 10.00 3.61
C VAL A 181 23.23 10.23 2.12
N PHE A 182 22.13 9.98 1.44
CA PHE A 182 21.94 10.34 0.04
C PHE A 182 20.99 11.52 -0.04
N PHE A 183 21.44 12.61 -0.64
CA PHE A 183 20.59 13.71 -1.04
C PHE A 183 20.17 13.53 -2.49
N MET A 184 18.88 13.61 -2.73
CA MET A 184 18.27 13.57 -4.06
C MET A 184 17.66 14.93 -4.33
N VAL A 185 17.96 15.55 -5.47
CA VAL A 185 17.40 16.86 -5.81
C VAL A 185 16.66 16.74 -7.12
N ASP A 186 15.36 17.01 -7.07
CA ASP A 186 14.50 17.00 -8.25
C ASP A 186 13.22 17.82 -7.98
N ASP A 187 12.47 18.05 -9.02
CA ASP A 187 11.23 18.81 -8.99
C ASP A 187 10.03 17.90 -8.75
N GLY A 188 9.35 18.12 -7.63
CA GLY A 188 8.11 17.44 -7.28
C GLY A 188 8.27 16.05 -6.66
N ALA A 189 7.20 15.62 -6.00
CA ALA A 189 7.13 14.38 -5.22
C ALA A 189 7.47 13.13 -6.05
N VAL A 190 6.87 13.00 -7.23
CA VAL A 190 7.02 11.82 -8.08
C VAL A 190 8.46 11.64 -8.54
N ASN A 191 9.14 12.73 -8.91
CA ASN A 191 10.54 12.67 -9.33
C ASN A 191 11.45 12.33 -8.15
N LEU A 192 11.17 12.84 -6.95
CA LEU A 192 11.93 12.48 -5.74
C LEU A 192 11.73 11.01 -5.36
N LEU A 193 10.51 10.49 -5.44
CA LEU A 193 10.25 9.06 -5.25
C LEU A 193 10.97 8.19 -6.29
N ARG A 194 11.02 8.61 -7.55
CA ARG A 194 11.80 7.93 -8.59
C ARG A 194 13.29 7.88 -8.25
N LYS A 195 13.86 8.93 -7.65
CA LYS A 195 15.26 8.93 -7.20
C LYS A 195 15.46 8.00 -6.01
N PHE A 196 14.52 7.97 -5.08
CA PHE A 196 14.53 6.99 -4.01
C PHE A 196 14.50 5.56 -4.56
N TYR A 197 13.66 5.29 -5.56
CA TYR A 197 13.61 3.97 -6.20
C TYR A 197 14.85 3.63 -7.03
N GLN A 198 15.52 4.63 -7.61
CA GLN A 198 16.83 4.40 -8.24
C GLN A 198 17.83 3.80 -7.27
N LEU A 199 17.81 4.25 -6.02
CA LEU A 199 18.71 3.75 -4.96
C LEU A 199 18.23 2.44 -4.35
N THR A 200 16.94 2.33 -4.04
CA THR A 200 16.39 1.27 -3.20
C THR A 200 15.49 0.26 -3.93
N GLY A 201 15.21 0.51 -5.19
CA GLY A 201 14.39 -0.34 -6.04
C GLY A 201 12.94 0.10 -6.17
N ASN A 202 12.36 -0.17 -7.32
CA ASN A 202 10.96 0.13 -7.59
C ASN A 202 10.03 -0.79 -6.76
N PRO A 203 8.86 -0.29 -6.35
CA PRO A 203 7.85 -1.13 -5.74
C PRO A 203 7.46 -2.31 -6.63
N VAL A 204 7.12 -3.43 -6.01
CA VAL A 204 6.54 -4.56 -6.74
C VAL A 204 5.18 -4.16 -7.31
N LEU A 205 4.91 -4.54 -8.56
CA LEU A 205 3.55 -4.57 -9.08
C LEU A 205 2.88 -5.83 -8.55
N LEU A 206 1.89 -5.66 -7.69
CA LEU A 206 1.19 -6.80 -7.11
C LEU A 206 0.49 -7.64 -8.19
N PRO A 207 0.35 -8.96 -7.99
CA PRO A 207 -0.46 -9.77 -8.90
C PRO A 207 -1.93 -9.31 -8.88
N LYS A 208 -2.65 -9.55 -9.95
CA LYS A 208 -4.04 -9.09 -10.08
C LYS A 208 -4.95 -9.56 -8.95
N PHE A 209 -4.78 -10.79 -8.46
CA PHE A 209 -5.61 -11.31 -7.37
C PHE A 209 -5.43 -10.53 -6.05
N ALA A 210 -4.29 -9.86 -5.86
CA ALA A 210 -4.02 -9.07 -4.65
C ALA A 210 -4.91 -7.83 -4.52
N PHE A 211 -5.52 -7.38 -5.61
CA PHE A 211 -6.45 -6.23 -5.61
C PHE A 211 -7.88 -6.61 -5.22
N TYR A 212 -8.13 -7.87 -4.95
CA TYR A 212 -9.37 -8.38 -4.36
C TYR A 212 -9.24 -8.49 -2.85
N GLN A 213 -10.38 -8.53 -2.17
CA GLN A 213 -10.35 -8.84 -0.74
C GLN A 213 -9.73 -10.23 -0.51
N GLY A 214 -8.84 -10.29 0.48
CA GLY A 214 -8.38 -11.53 1.07
C GLY A 214 -9.05 -11.82 2.40
N HIS A 215 -9.07 -13.08 2.78
CA HIS A 215 -9.52 -13.51 4.09
C HIS A 215 -8.41 -14.25 4.82
N LEU A 216 -8.22 -13.90 6.09
CA LEU A 216 -7.25 -14.52 6.97
C LEU A 216 -7.96 -15.20 8.12
N ASN A 217 -7.52 -16.39 8.49
CA ASN A 217 -8.05 -17.10 9.64
C ASN A 217 -6.95 -17.92 10.36
N ALA A 218 -7.12 -18.14 11.65
CA ALA A 218 -6.14 -18.78 12.53
C ALA A 218 -6.27 -20.31 12.56
N TYR A 219 -6.24 -20.96 11.40
CA TYR A 219 -6.39 -22.41 11.27
C TYR A 219 -5.29 -23.23 11.96
N ASN A 220 -5.66 -24.41 12.44
CA ASN A 220 -4.85 -25.35 13.23
C ASN A 220 -4.49 -24.90 14.63
N ARG A 221 -5.01 -23.78 15.06
CA ARG A 221 -4.69 -23.18 16.36
C ARG A 221 -5.89 -23.12 17.27
N ASP A 222 -7.00 -22.66 16.75
CA ASP A 222 -8.17 -22.33 17.52
C ASP A 222 -9.19 -23.48 17.57
N TYR A 223 -10.05 -23.42 18.57
CA TYR A 223 -11.13 -24.35 18.81
C TYR A 223 -12.43 -23.59 18.86
N TRP A 224 -13.50 -24.21 18.44
CA TRP A 224 -14.84 -23.63 18.44
C TRP A 224 -15.75 -24.36 19.41
N LYS A 225 -16.47 -23.63 20.23
CA LYS A 225 -17.43 -24.14 21.20
C LYS A 225 -18.80 -23.55 20.97
N GLU A 226 -19.85 -24.37 21.17
CA GLU A 226 -21.23 -23.91 21.15
C GLU A 226 -21.42 -22.88 22.27
N ASP A 227 -21.91 -21.68 21.91
CA ASP A 227 -22.12 -20.55 22.82
C ASP A 227 -23.24 -19.66 22.28
N GLU A 228 -24.25 -19.36 23.12
CA GLU A 228 -25.40 -18.53 22.72
C GLU A 228 -25.02 -17.14 22.20
N LYS A 229 -23.88 -16.60 22.65
CA LYS A 229 -23.34 -15.30 22.23
C LYS A 229 -22.37 -15.41 21.05
N GLY A 230 -22.22 -16.58 20.49
CA GLY A 230 -21.31 -16.85 19.39
C GLY A 230 -21.86 -16.49 18.02
N ILE A 231 -21.06 -16.78 17.01
CA ILE A 231 -21.37 -16.61 15.59
C ILE A 231 -22.40 -17.65 15.17
N LEU A 232 -23.38 -17.26 14.38
CA LEU A 232 -24.34 -18.19 13.79
C LEU A 232 -23.69 -18.87 12.57
N PHE A 233 -23.61 -20.21 12.62
CA PHE A 233 -23.11 -21.03 11.53
C PHE A 233 -24.25 -21.63 10.70
N GLU A 234 -23.89 -22.30 9.61
CA GLU A 234 -24.83 -22.85 8.63
C GLU A 234 -25.71 -23.97 9.20
N ASP A 235 -25.27 -24.62 10.27
CA ASP A 235 -26.05 -25.65 11.00
C ASP A 235 -27.14 -25.07 11.92
N GLY A 236 -27.25 -23.74 11.94
CA GLY A 236 -28.21 -23.01 12.79
C GLY A 236 -27.80 -22.88 14.27
N LYS A 237 -26.62 -23.35 14.62
CA LYS A 237 -26.04 -23.19 15.95
C LYS A 237 -25.09 -22.00 16.02
N ARG A 238 -24.86 -21.52 17.24
CA ARG A 238 -23.91 -20.46 17.52
C ARG A 238 -22.66 -21.02 18.16
N TYR A 239 -21.51 -20.59 17.66
CA TYR A 239 -20.21 -21.01 18.17
C TYR A 239 -19.33 -19.81 18.47
N LYS A 240 -18.52 -19.97 19.51
CA LYS A 240 -17.51 -19.00 19.90
C LYS A 240 -16.13 -19.63 19.79
N GLU A 241 -15.21 -18.85 19.25
CA GLU A 241 -13.82 -19.25 19.15
C GLU A 241 -13.16 -19.35 20.54
N SER A 242 -12.27 -20.31 20.68
CA SER A 242 -11.44 -20.52 21.86
C SER A 242 -10.07 -21.03 21.46
N GLN A 243 -9.02 -20.40 21.97
CA GLN A 243 -7.63 -20.85 21.76
C GLN A 243 -7.24 -22.04 22.65
N LYS A 244 -8.16 -22.54 23.46
CA LYS A 244 -7.89 -23.65 24.38
C LYS A 244 -8.74 -24.84 24.01
N ASP A 245 -8.09 -26.00 23.97
CA ASP A 245 -8.84 -27.27 23.95
C ASP A 245 -9.61 -27.43 25.23
N ASN A 246 -10.87 -27.09 25.20
CA ASN A 246 -11.81 -27.21 26.32
C ASN A 246 -13.02 -28.05 25.88
N GLY A 247 -12.78 -29.07 25.03
CA GLY A 247 -13.80 -29.92 24.41
C GLY A 247 -14.41 -29.27 23.16
N GLY A 248 -13.74 -28.29 22.57
CA GLY A 248 -14.19 -27.65 21.35
C GLY A 248 -13.77 -28.37 20.07
N ILE A 249 -14.30 -27.89 18.95
CA ILE A 249 -14.02 -28.39 17.62
C ILE A 249 -12.79 -27.61 17.10
N ARG A 250 -11.73 -28.35 16.76
CA ARG A 250 -10.52 -27.74 16.23
C ARG A 250 -10.67 -27.37 14.75
N GLU A 251 -10.14 -26.22 14.38
CA GLU A 251 -10.06 -25.80 12.98
C GLU A 251 -9.19 -26.75 12.14
N SER A 252 -9.47 -26.80 10.83
CA SER A 252 -8.79 -27.65 9.87
C SER A 252 -8.61 -26.94 8.53
N LEU A 253 -7.80 -27.49 7.62
CA LEU A 253 -7.67 -26.94 6.27
C LEU A 253 -8.78 -27.45 5.34
N ASN A 254 -9.06 -28.77 5.38
CA ASN A 254 -9.89 -29.45 4.39
C ASN A 254 -11.16 -30.11 4.96
N GLY A 255 -11.48 -29.84 6.23
CA GLY A 255 -12.59 -30.48 6.92
C GLY A 255 -12.23 -31.81 7.57
N GLU A 256 -10.97 -32.02 7.92
CA GLU A 256 -10.47 -33.21 8.60
C GLU A 256 -11.20 -33.40 9.94
N LEU A 257 -11.40 -34.62 10.33
CA LEU A 257 -12.13 -35.02 11.55
C LEU A 257 -13.61 -34.57 11.55
N ASP A 258 -14.24 -34.51 10.38
CA ASP A 258 -15.64 -34.10 10.19
C ASP A 258 -15.95 -32.66 10.64
N ASN A 259 -14.96 -31.79 10.60
CA ASN A 259 -15.06 -30.40 11.04
C ASN A 259 -15.15 -29.41 9.88
N TYR A 260 -15.90 -29.73 8.83
CA TYR A 260 -15.92 -28.96 7.58
C TYR A 260 -16.24 -27.47 7.81
N GLN A 261 -17.24 -27.15 8.62
CA GLN A 261 -17.65 -25.76 8.85
C GLN A 261 -16.57 -24.90 9.51
N PHE A 262 -15.59 -25.52 10.18
CA PHE A 262 -14.43 -24.86 10.77
C PHE A 262 -13.18 -25.14 9.95
N SER A 263 -13.32 -25.25 8.63
CA SER A 263 -12.21 -25.47 7.72
C SER A 263 -11.95 -24.26 6.82
N ALA A 264 -10.74 -24.18 6.27
CA ALA A 264 -10.39 -23.18 5.29
C ALA A 264 -11.25 -23.30 4.02
N ARG A 265 -11.62 -24.52 3.61
CA ARG A 265 -12.55 -24.73 2.48
C ARG A 265 -13.91 -24.10 2.73
N ALA A 266 -14.42 -24.20 3.94
CA ALA A 266 -15.73 -23.63 4.29
C ALA A 266 -15.71 -22.09 4.19
N VAL A 267 -14.59 -21.44 4.43
CA VAL A 267 -14.45 -19.99 4.21
C VAL A 267 -14.70 -19.64 2.75
N ILE A 268 -14.04 -20.35 1.82
CA ILE A 268 -14.23 -20.13 0.38
C ILE A 268 -15.69 -20.34 0.00
N ASP A 269 -16.31 -21.40 0.51
CA ASP A 269 -17.70 -21.74 0.22
C ASP A 269 -18.68 -20.70 0.77
N ARG A 270 -18.41 -20.12 1.96
CA ARG A 270 -19.23 -19.03 2.52
C ARG A 270 -19.19 -17.78 1.64
N TYR A 271 -18.00 -17.35 1.21
CA TYR A 271 -17.89 -16.23 0.28
C TYR A 271 -18.67 -16.49 -1.01
N LYS A 272 -18.57 -17.70 -1.55
CA LYS A 272 -19.30 -18.09 -2.75
C LYS A 272 -20.81 -18.14 -2.53
N ALA A 273 -21.27 -18.72 -1.42
CA ALA A 273 -22.69 -18.82 -1.07
C ALA A 273 -23.35 -17.45 -0.88
N HIS A 274 -22.60 -16.48 -0.38
CA HIS A 274 -23.07 -15.10 -0.21
C HIS A 274 -22.78 -14.20 -1.43
N ASP A 275 -22.27 -14.77 -2.52
CA ASP A 275 -21.87 -14.01 -3.71
C ASP A 275 -20.95 -12.81 -3.39
N MET A 276 -19.93 -13.08 -2.59
CA MET A 276 -18.92 -12.10 -2.17
C MET A 276 -17.60 -12.32 -2.90
N PRO A 277 -16.96 -11.27 -3.43
CA PRO A 277 -15.62 -11.36 -3.99
C PRO A 277 -14.57 -11.84 -2.98
N LEU A 278 -13.71 -12.74 -3.42
CA LEU A 278 -12.56 -13.24 -2.66
C LEU A 278 -11.43 -13.58 -3.63
N GLY A 279 -10.28 -12.94 -3.51
CA GLY A 279 -9.12 -13.19 -4.37
C GLY A 279 -8.10 -14.15 -3.77
N TRP A 280 -7.98 -14.18 -2.45
CA TRP A 280 -6.99 -15.00 -1.76
C TRP A 280 -7.44 -15.33 -0.33
N LEU A 281 -6.93 -16.47 0.16
CA LEU A 281 -7.18 -16.94 1.52
C LEU A 281 -5.85 -17.33 2.16
N LEU A 282 -5.67 -16.91 3.42
CA LEU A 282 -4.44 -17.15 4.16
C LEU A 282 -4.80 -17.77 5.52
N PRO A 283 -4.55 -19.09 5.74
CA PRO A 283 -4.49 -19.64 7.07
C PRO A 283 -3.45 -18.90 7.90
N ASN A 284 -3.91 -18.24 8.98
CA ASN A 284 -3.12 -17.28 9.73
C ASN A 284 -2.74 -17.86 11.10
N ASP A 285 -1.59 -17.47 11.61
CA ASP A 285 -1.18 -17.59 13.00
C ASP A 285 -1.21 -19.00 13.61
N GLY A 286 -0.80 -19.98 12.85
CA GLY A 286 -0.56 -21.33 13.41
C GLY A 286 0.74 -21.45 14.20
N TYR A 287 1.32 -20.36 14.69
CA TYR A 287 2.64 -20.30 15.36
C TYR A 287 3.76 -21.02 14.58
N GLY A 288 3.77 -20.83 13.27
CA GLY A 288 4.69 -21.49 12.36
C GLY A 288 4.17 -22.78 11.76
N ALA A 289 3.01 -23.27 12.18
CA ALA A 289 2.41 -24.53 11.73
C ALA A 289 1.02 -24.39 11.15
N GLY A 290 0.75 -23.33 10.40
CA GLY A 290 -0.56 -23.00 9.85
C GLY A 290 -1.20 -24.06 8.94
N TYR A 291 -0.55 -25.20 8.73
CA TYR A 291 -1.06 -26.33 7.95
C TYR A 291 -0.75 -27.70 8.56
N GLY A 292 -0.32 -27.73 9.82
CA GLY A 292 0.08 -28.94 10.55
C GLY A 292 -1.09 -29.78 11.01
N GLN A 293 -1.65 -30.62 10.13
CA GLN A 293 -2.73 -31.54 10.44
C GLN A 293 -2.31 -33.02 10.47
N THR A 294 -1.06 -33.31 10.09
CA THR A 294 -0.52 -34.66 10.02
C THR A 294 0.78 -34.78 10.86
N ASP A 295 1.26 -36.01 11.01
CA ASP A 295 2.47 -36.29 11.81
C ASP A 295 3.78 -36.08 11.01
N THR A 296 3.71 -35.73 9.75
CA THR A 296 4.88 -35.56 8.87
C THR A 296 4.82 -34.22 8.12
N LEU A 297 6.00 -33.66 7.83
CA LEU A 297 6.07 -32.46 7.00
C LEU A 297 5.52 -32.71 5.60
N ASP A 298 5.83 -33.82 4.97
CA ASP A 298 5.33 -34.15 3.61
C ASP A 298 3.82 -34.34 3.62
N GLY A 299 3.25 -34.92 4.66
CA GLY A 299 1.81 -35.02 4.86
C GLY A 299 1.14 -33.64 5.00
N ASN A 300 1.77 -32.74 5.74
CA ASN A 300 1.28 -31.37 5.90
C ASN A 300 1.32 -30.60 4.57
N ILE A 301 2.40 -30.75 3.80
CA ILE A 301 2.51 -30.13 2.46
C ILE A 301 1.45 -30.67 1.51
N ALA A 302 1.20 -32.01 1.53
CA ALA A 302 0.14 -32.61 0.72
C ALA A 302 -1.26 -32.11 1.10
N ASN A 303 -1.52 -31.93 2.40
CA ASN A 303 -2.78 -31.40 2.89
C ASN A 303 -2.97 -29.93 2.47
N LEU A 304 -1.91 -29.13 2.56
CA LEU A 304 -1.91 -27.73 2.10
C LEU A 304 -2.14 -27.65 0.58
N LYS A 305 -1.50 -28.54 -0.20
CA LYS A 305 -1.73 -28.62 -1.64
C LYS A 305 -3.19 -28.93 -1.97
N SER A 306 -3.80 -29.83 -1.22
CA SER A 306 -5.22 -30.17 -1.40
C SER A 306 -6.12 -28.95 -1.22
N LEU A 307 -5.84 -28.11 -0.21
CA LEU A 307 -6.54 -26.84 -0.03
C LEU A 307 -6.26 -25.87 -1.18
N ALA A 308 -4.99 -25.72 -1.58
CA ALA A 308 -4.60 -24.80 -2.64
C ALA A 308 -5.26 -25.17 -4.00
N ASP A 309 -5.31 -26.45 -4.33
CA ASP A 309 -5.97 -26.93 -5.55
C ASP A 309 -7.49 -26.63 -5.51
N TYR A 310 -8.12 -26.83 -4.36
CA TYR A 310 -9.52 -26.46 -4.17
C TYR A 310 -9.77 -24.96 -4.32
N ALA A 311 -8.92 -24.14 -3.70
CA ALA A 311 -9.00 -22.69 -3.76
C ALA A 311 -8.85 -22.20 -5.21
N LEU A 312 -7.82 -22.66 -5.94
CA LEU A 312 -7.58 -22.29 -7.33
C LEU A 312 -8.74 -22.66 -8.24
N LYS A 313 -9.38 -23.81 -8.03
CA LYS A 313 -10.58 -24.21 -8.76
C LYS A 313 -11.73 -23.21 -8.56
N ASN A 314 -11.75 -22.49 -7.45
CA ASN A 314 -12.71 -21.43 -7.13
C ASN A 314 -12.16 -20.02 -7.39
N GLY A 315 -11.02 -19.88 -8.07
CA GLY A 315 -10.41 -18.59 -8.41
C GLY A 315 -9.72 -17.89 -7.25
N VAL A 316 -9.37 -18.63 -6.19
CA VAL A 316 -8.76 -18.09 -4.96
C VAL A 316 -7.34 -18.62 -4.82
N GLU A 317 -6.39 -17.72 -4.54
CA GLU A 317 -5.00 -18.08 -4.23
C GLU A 317 -4.82 -18.36 -2.75
N ILE A 318 -3.89 -19.25 -2.40
CA ILE A 318 -3.60 -19.60 -1.02
C ILE A 318 -2.30 -18.96 -0.53
N GLY A 319 -2.33 -18.50 0.71
CA GLY A 319 -1.18 -18.00 1.43
C GLY A 319 -1.01 -18.61 2.81
N LEU A 320 0.05 -18.21 3.48
CA LEU A 320 0.34 -18.60 4.86
C LEU A 320 0.87 -17.44 5.68
N TRP A 321 0.55 -17.46 6.96
CA TRP A 321 1.20 -16.63 7.97
C TRP A 321 2.57 -17.21 8.29
N THR A 322 3.55 -16.34 8.55
CA THR A 322 4.93 -16.75 8.85
C THR A 322 5.51 -16.08 10.07
N GLN A 323 6.30 -16.85 10.80
CA GLN A 323 7.37 -16.33 11.66
C GLN A 323 8.73 -16.44 10.94
N SER A 324 9.80 -16.15 11.66
CA SER A 324 11.15 -16.12 11.09
C SER A 324 11.71 -17.49 10.64
N ASP A 325 11.16 -18.59 11.15
CA ASP A 325 11.67 -19.95 10.88
C ASP A 325 10.94 -20.58 9.69
N LEU A 326 11.42 -20.30 8.50
CA LEU A 326 10.78 -20.71 7.22
C LEU A 326 11.40 -21.94 6.58
N HIS A 327 12.57 -22.37 7.07
CA HIS A 327 13.31 -23.51 6.54
C HIS A 327 13.31 -24.68 7.54
N PRO A 328 13.34 -25.93 7.06
CA PRO A 328 13.29 -27.11 7.93
C PRO A 328 14.44 -27.12 8.94
N LYS A 329 14.13 -27.46 10.19
CA LYS A 329 15.09 -27.65 11.26
C LYS A 329 14.90 -29.02 11.90
N PRO A 330 15.94 -29.88 11.95
CA PRO A 330 15.82 -31.25 12.47
C PRO A 330 15.33 -31.36 13.91
N GLU A 331 15.60 -30.34 14.73
CA GLU A 331 15.21 -30.29 16.14
C GLU A 331 13.73 -29.94 16.37
N ILE A 332 13.05 -29.46 15.34
CA ILE A 332 11.63 -29.07 15.44
C ILE A 332 10.76 -30.25 15.02
N SER A 333 9.69 -30.52 15.80
CA SER A 333 8.72 -31.57 15.44
C SER A 333 8.10 -31.31 14.06
N ALA A 334 7.76 -32.36 13.33
CA ALA A 334 7.17 -32.28 12.00
C ALA A 334 5.91 -31.41 11.96
N LEU A 335 5.14 -31.41 13.05
CA LEU A 335 3.91 -30.64 13.19
C LEU A 335 4.16 -29.12 13.16
N LEU A 336 5.35 -28.68 13.60
CA LEU A 336 5.74 -27.26 13.69
C LEU A 336 6.76 -26.86 12.62
N GLN A 337 7.29 -27.81 11.85
CA GLN A 337 8.25 -27.50 10.80
C GLN A 337 7.61 -26.75 9.64
N ARG A 338 8.41 -25.85 9.09
CA ARG A 338 8.11 -25.12 7.87
C ARG A 338 9.13 -25.47 6.78
N ASP A 339 8.69 -25.49 5.56
CA ASP A 339 9.53 -25.56 4.38
C ASP A 339 8.96 -24.67 3.29
N ILE A 340 9.40 -23.41 3.28
CA ILE A 340 8.88 -22.40 2.36
C ILE A 340 9.06 -22.79 0.89
N VAL A 341 10.13 -23.52 0.56
CA VAL A 341 10.35 -24.01 -0.81
C VAL A 341 9.28 -24.99 -1.21
N LYS A 342 8.97 -25.98 -0.37
CA LYS A 342 7.89 -26.95 -0.63
C LYS A 342 6.51 -26.29 -0.61
N GLU A 343 6.29 -25.34 0.28
CA GLU A 343 5.03 -24.58 0.35
C GLU A 343 4.74 -23.86 -0.97
N VAL A 344 5.74 -23.23 -1.55
CA VAL A 344 5.61 -22.50 -2.81
C VAL A 344 5.59 -23.46 -4.01
N ARG A 345 6.58 -24.34 -4.11
CA ARG A 345 6.77 -25.22 -5.28
C ARG A 345 5.74 -26.35 -5.33
N ASP A 346 5.54 -27.04 -4.22
CA ASP A 346 4.75 -28.28 -4.19
C ASP A 346 3.30 -28.01 -3.79
N ALA A 347 3.04 -27.14 -2.83
CA ALA A 347 1.68 -26.82 -2.39
C ALA A 347 1.03 -25.66 -3.14
N GLY A 348 1.79 -24.77 -3.77
CA GLY A 348 1.25 -23.68 -4.56
C GLY A 348 0.94 -22.39 -3.78
N VAL A 349 1.61 -22.16 -2.66
CA VAL A 349 1.48 -20.91 -1.90
C VAL A 349 1.95 -19.71 -2.72
N ARG A 350 1.15 -18.64 -2.73
CA ARG A 350 1.40 -17.42 -3.50
C ARG A 350 1.29 -16.14 -2.68
N VAL A 351 0.91 -16.24 -1.42
CA VAL A 351 0.77 -15.10 -0.49
C VAL A 351 1.48 -15.44 0.81
N LEU A 352 2.20 -14.48 1.38
CA LEU A 352 2.80 -14.63 2.70
C LEU A 352 2.56 -13.38 3.55
N LYS A 353 2.23 -13.59 4.82
CA LYS A 353 2.12 -12.54 5.83
C LYS A 353 3.28 -12.69 6.82
N THR A 354 4.12 -11.67 6.91
CA THR A 354 5.20 -11.59 7.89
C THR A 354 4.75 -10.77 9.09
N ASP A 355 4.93 -11.30 10.29
CA ASP A 355 4.41 -10.69 11.50
C ASP A 355 5.52 -10.07 12.38
N VAL A 356 5.18 -9.65 13.58
CA VAL A 356 6.01 -8.88 14.51
C VAL A 356 7.37 -9.52 14.81
N ALA A 357 7.49 -10.83 14.77
CA ALA A 357 8.75 -11.54 14.95
C ALA A 357 9.83 -11.16 13.92
N TRP A 358 9.42 -10.69 12.75
CA TRP A 358 10.34 -10.25 11.69
C TRP A 358 10.98 -8.91 12.00
N VAL A 359 10.27 -8.04 12.69
CA VAL A 359 10.72 -6.69 13.03
C VAL A 359 11.46 -6.69 14.36
N GLY A 360 11.04 -7.50 15.32
CA GLY A 360 11.63 -7.58 16.64
C GLY A 360 13.10 -8.00 16.65
N ALA A 361 13.54 -8.70 15.62
CA ALA A 361 14.95 -9.12 15.45
C ALA A 361 15.82 -8.06 14.75
N GLY A 362 15.24 -6.95 14.31
CA GLY A 362 15.93 -5.83 13.66
C GLY A 362 15.60 -5.66 12.18
N TYR A 363 15.87 -4.48 11.65
CA TYR A 363 15.48 -4.11 10.28
C TYR A 363 16.22 -4.89 9.19
N SER A 364 17.47 -5.23 9.41
CA SER A 364 18.23 -6.09 8.49
C SER A 364 17.70 -7.53 8.46
N PHE A 365 17.27 -8.03 9.60
CA PHE A 365 16.64 -9.36 9.70
C PHE A 365 15.32 -9.39 8.90
N GLY A 366 14.45 -8.40 9.09
CA GLY A 366 13.19 -8.29 8.37
C GLY A 366 13.41 -8.19 6.86
N LEU A 367 14.27 -7.29 6.42
CA LEU A 367 14.57 -7.11 5.00
C LEU A 367 15.21 -8.36 4.35
N ASN A 368 16.14 -9.03 5.05
CA ASN A 368 16.74 -10.27 4.58
C ASN A 368 15.68 -11.37 4.40
N GLY A 369 14.84 -11.58 5.40
CA GLY A 369 13.80 -12.61 5.36
C GLY A 369 12.75 -12.35 4.24
N ILE A 370 12.34 -11.11 4.05
CA ILE A 370 11.42 -10.73 2.98
C ILE A 370 12.07 -10.95 1.61
N THR A 371 13.35 -10.62 1.46
CA THR A 371 14.10 -10.86 0.23
C THR A 371 14.20 -12.36 -0.08
N ASP A 372 14.52 -13.20 0.90
CA ASP A 372 14.58 -14.65 0.76
C ASP A 372 13.24 -15.22 0.29
N VAL A 373 12.15 -14.88 0.96
CA VAL A 373 10.80 -15.31 0.60
C VAL A 373 10.42 -14.85 -0.81
N ALA A 374 10.68 -13.59 -1.17
CA ALA A 374 10.36 -13.06 -2.49
C ALA A 374 11.10 -13.82 -3.61
N GLN A 375 12.38 -14.11 -3.40
CA GLN A 375 13.17 -14.89 -4.36
C GLN A 375 12.65 -16.33 -4.49
N ILE A 376 12.27 -16.97 -3.39
CA ILE A 376 11.70 -18.31 -3.38
C ILE A 376 10.35 -18.32 -4.11
N MET A 377 9.49 -17.34 -3.86
CA MET A 377 8.19 -17.25 -4.54
C MET A 377 8.35 -17.13 -6.06
N THR A 378 9.33 -16.36 -6.51
CA THR A 378 9.58 -16.22 -7.94
C THR A 378 10.27 -17.46 -8.52
N TYR A 379 11.34 -17.92 -7.91
CA TYR A 379 12.14 -19.02 -8.45
C TYR A 379 11.40 -20.36 -8.47
N TYR A 380 10.75 -20.72 -7.38
CA TYR A 380 10.01 -21.98 -7.24
C TYR A 380 8.52 -21.87 -7.56
N GLY A 381 7.99 -20.68 -7.73
CA GLY A 381 6.58 -20.40 -7.98
C GLY A 381 6.24 -20.05 -9.43
N ASN A 382 6.95 -20.65 -10.40
CA ASN A 382 6.72 -20.41 -11.83
C ASN A 382 6.84 -18.94 -12.24
N ASN A 383 7.91 -18.28 -11.80
CA ASN A 383 8.18 -16.87 -12.04
C ASN A 383 7.08 -15.94 -11.48
N SER A 384 6.41 -16.34 -10.41
CA SER A 384 5.37 -15.54 -9.77
C SER A 384 5.91 -14.25 -9.18
N ARG A 385 5.09 -13.21 -9.23
CA ARG A 385 5.32 -11.98 -8.45
C ARG A 385 5.19 -12.29 -6.98
N PRO A 386 6.08 -11.76 -6.12
CA PRO A 386 5.88 -11.88 -4.68
C PRO A 386 4.64 -11.08 -4.26
N PHE A 387 3.80 -11.70 -3.43
CA PHE A 387 2.76 -11.01 -2.68
C PHE A 387 2.99 -11.29 -1.21
N ILE A 388 3.65 -10.35 -0.54
CA ILE A 388 4.03 -10.41 0.85
C ILE A 388 3.39 -9.24 1.57
N ILE A 389 2.75 -9.51 2.71
CA ILE A 389 2.14 -8.53 3.59
C ILE A 389 3.01 -8.44 4.84
N SER A 390 3.63 -7.29 5.09
CA SER A 390 4.67 -7.15 6.11
C SER A 390 4.41 -6.01 7.08
N LEU A 391 4.86 -6.19 8.32
CA LEU A 391 5.04 -5.12 9.29
C LEU A 391 6.39 -4.39 9.12
N ASP A 392 7.32 -4.96 8.37
CA ASP A 392 8.58 -4.28 8.05
C ASP A 392 8.42 -3.43 6.80
N GLY A 393 8.72 -2.14 6.92
CA GLY A 393 8.70 -1.16 5.85
C GLY A 393 10.01 -0.38 5.70
N TRP A 394 11.13 -0.94 6.16
CA TRP A 394 12.43 -0.30 6.00
C TRP A 394 12.76 -0.05 4.53
N ALA A 395 13.66 0.89 4.25
CA ALA A 395 14.03 1.23 2.87
C ALA A 395 14.47 -0.01 2.08
N GLY A 396 13.86 -0.26 0.95
CA GLY A 396 14.08 -1.44 0.10
C GLY A 396 13.01 -2.51 0.22
N THR A 397 12.22 -2.55 1.28
CA THR A 397 11.12 -3.50 1.45
C THR A 397 10.08 -3.40 0.33
N GLN A 398 9.85 -2.20 -0.20
CA GLN A 398 8.88 -1.97 -1.29
C GLN A 398 9.15 -2.79 -2.55
N ARG A 399 10.39 -3.23 -2.76
CA ARG A 399 10.75 -4.11 -3.90
C ARG A 399 10.00 -5.43 -3.90
N TYR A 400 9.57 -5.88 -2.71
CA TYR A 400 9.09 -7.23 -2.48
C TYR A 400 7.74 -7.31 -1.80
N ALA A 401 7.39 -6.34 -0.94
CA ALA A 401 6.27 -6.43 -0.03
C ALA A 401 5.36 -5.21 -0.05
N GLY A 402 4.10 -5.44 0.31
CA GLY A 402 3.19 -4.40 0.78
C GLY A 402 3.19 -4.32 2.30
N ILE A 403 2.68 -3.22 2.83
CA ILE A 403 2.70 -2.91 4.25
C ILE A 403 1.32 -3.18 4.85
N TRP A 404 1.33 -3.81 6.01
CA TRP A 404 0.18 -3.98 6.87
C TRP A 404 0.37 -3.14 8.13
N THR A 405 -0.67 -2.43 8.58
CA THR A 405 -0.55 -1.44 9.65
C THR A 405 -0.56 -2.03 11.06
N GLY A 406 -0.66 -3.36 11.21
CA GLY A 406 -0.62 -4.04 12.50
C GLY A 406 -2.00 -4.33 13.09
N ASP A 407 -2.01 -4.78 14.34
CA ASP A 407 -3.21 -5.23 15.05
C ASP A 407 -3.95 -4.05 15.71
N GLN A 408 -5.10 -3.68 15.17
CA GLN A 408 -5.92 -2.60 15.73
C GLN A 408 -7.28 -3.12 16.20
N THR A 409 -7.89 -2.34 17.10
CA THR A 409 -9.26 -2.56 17.54
C THR A 409 -10.24 -1.85 16.62
N GLY A 410 -11.19 -2.60 16.09
CA GLY A 410 -12.28 -2.07 15.26
C GLY A 410 -13.49 -1.60 16.06
N GLY A 411 -14.57 -1.30 15.35
CA GLY A 411 -15.84 -0.83 15.93
C GLY A 411 -15.80 0.61 16.45
N ALA A 412 -14.70 1.32 16.25
CA ALA A 412 -14.50 2.70 16.64
C ALA A 412 -14.19 3.58 15.41
N TRP A 413 -14.77 4.76 15.39
CA TRP A 413 -14.53 5.73 14.32
C TRP A 413 -13.08 6.17 14.22
N GLU A 414 -12.35 6.21 15.33
CA GLU A 414 -10.92 6.50 15.37
C GLU A 414 -10.12 5.59 14.44
N TYR A 415 -10.49 4.32 14.32
CA TYR A 415 -9.85 3.36 13.45
C TYR A 415 -9.86 3.82 11.98
N ILE A 416 -11.00 4.29 11.48
CA ILE A 416 -11.10 4.83 10.12
C ILE A 416 -10.34 6.16 10.03
N ARG A 417 -10.56 7.05 10.99
CA ARG A 417 -10.02 8.41 11.00
C ARG A 417 -8.51 8.43 10.84
N PHE A 418 -7.78 7.68 11.64
CA PHE A 418 -6.32 7.73 11.55
C PHE A 418 -5.74 6.96 10.37
N HIS A 419 -6.44 5.95 9.86
CA HIS A 419 -5.96 5.18 8.71
C HIS A 419 -5.93 5.99 7.41
N ILE A 420 -6.81 6.94 7.22
CA ILE A 420 -6.85 7.75 5.99
C ILE A 420 -5.51 8.48 5.79
N PRO A 421 -5.04 9.33 6.72
CA PRO A 421 -3.73 9.95 6.57
C PRO A 421 -2.56 8.97 6.62
N THR A 422 -2.71 7.83 7.29
CA THR A 422 -1.71 6.75 7.30
C THR A 422 -1.47 6.19 5.89
N TYR A 423 -2.53 5.90 5.15
CA TYR A 423 -2.44 5.41 3.77
C TYR A 423 -1.81 6.46 2.84
N ILE A 424 -2.21 7.71 2.98
CA ILE A 424 -1.61 8.83 2.23
C ILE A 424 -0.11 8.91 2.49
N GLY A 425 0.29 8.88 3.74
CA GLY A 425 1.69 8.98 4.16
C GLY A 425 2.55 7.81 3.71
N SER A 426 1.99 6.60 3.65
CA SER A 426 2.67 5.42 3.13
C SER A 426 3.07 5.60 1.66
N GLY A 427 2.18 6.04 0.81
CA GLY A 427 2.46 6.33 -0.59
C GLY A 427 3.55 7.39 -0.77
N LEU A 428 3.52 8.44 0.06
CA LEU A 428 4.52 9.51 0.06
C LEU A 428 5.89 9.05 0.59
N SER A 429 5.95 7.90 1.23
CA SER A 429 7.18 7.30 1.77
C SER A 429 7.80 6.24 0.87
N GLY A 430 7.29 6.07 -0.35
CA GLY A 430 7.75 5.05 -1.28
C GLY A 430 7.19 3.65 -1.02
N GLN A 431 6.10 3.55 -0.24
CA GLN A 431 5.38 2.32 0.09
C GLN A 431 3.94 2.39 -0.43
N PRO A 432 3.71 2.25 -1.76
CA PRO A 432 2.38 2.46 -2.34
C PRO A 432 1.38 1.35 -2.04
N ASN A 433 1.86 0.13 -1.74
CA ASN A 433 1.03 -1.02 -1.42
C ASN A 433 0.82 -1.09 0.09
N ILE A 434 -0.35 -0.71 0.53
CA ILE A 434 -0.71 -0.67 1.96
C ILE A 434 -2.07 -1.28 2.20
N CYS A 435 -2.23 -1.92 3.34
CA CYS A 435 -3.50 -2.44 3.85
C CYS A 435 -3.60 -2.33 5.37
N SER A 436 -4.82 -2.50 5.84
CA SER A 436 -5.16 -2.69 7.25
C SER A 436 -6.29 -3.70 7.37
N ASP A 437 -6.43 -4.32 8.55
CA ASP A 437 -7.52 -5.27 8.78
C ASP A 437 -8.89 -4.60 8.64
N MET A 438 -9.82 -5.24 7.94
CA MET A 438 -11.17 -4.73 7.80
C MET A 438 -11.83 -4.63 9.19
N ASP A 439 -12.23 -3.42 9.58
CA ASP A 439 -12.82 -3.13 10.90
C ASP A 439 -11.93 -3.62 12.07
N GLY A 440 -10.59 -3.54 11.90
CA GLY A 440 -9.60 -4.00 12.86
C GLY A 440 -9.51 -5.53 12.99
N ILE A 441 -8.45 -6.03 13.57
CA ILE A 441 -8.27 -7.45 13.85
C ILE A 441 -9.19 -7.91 15.01
N PHE A 442 -9.30 -7.07 16.03
CA PHE A 442 -10.18 -7.32 17.19
C PHE A 442 -11.59 -6.78 16.96
N GLY A 443 -12.05 -6.79 15.76
CA GLY A 443 -13.31 -6.33 15.21
C GLY A 443 -14.35 -5.76 16.15
N GLY A 444 -15.01 -4.74 15.69
CA GLY A 444 -16.04 -4.09 16.46
C GLY A 444 -17.39 -4.75 16.31
N LYS A 445 -18.31 -4.32 17.17
CA LYS A 445 -19.73 -4.69 17.11
C LYS A 445 -20.59 -3.52 16.62
N ASN A 446 -20.00 -2.59 15.88
CA ASN A 446 -20.71 -1.44 15.34
C ASN A 446 -20.89 -1.61 13.81
N PRO A 447 -22.09 -1.98 13.36
CA PRO A 447 -22.35 -2.20 11.93
C PRO A 447 -22.06 -0.97 11.06
N ALA A 448 -22.30 0.24 11.57
CA ALA A 448 -22.04 1.46 10.83
C ALA A 448 -20.54 1.66 10.56
N VAL A 449 -19.67 1.44 11.54
CA VAL A 449 -18.22 1.51 11.36
C VAL A 449 -17.74 0.43 10.39
N ASN A 450 -18.25 -0.79 10.50
CA ASN A 450 -17.93 -1.89 9.59
C ASN A 450 -18.28 -1.53 8.14
N ILE A 451 -19.50 -1.05 7.88
CA ILE A 451 -19.93 -0.62 6.55
C ILE A 451 -19.04 0.50 6.01
N ARG A 452 -18.77 1.52 6.83
CA ARG A 452 -17.95 2.67 6.40
C ARG A 452 -16.52 2.27 6.09
N ASP A 453 -15.98 1.29 6.80
CA ASP A 453 -14.63 0.78 6.52
C ASP A 453 -14.58 0.00 5.19
N PHE A 454 -15.55 -0.84 4.90
CA PHE A 454 -15.68 -1.49 3.58
C PHE A 454 -15.79 -0.47 2.44
N GLN A 455 -16.50 0.62 2.65
CA GLN A 455 -16.73 1.65 1.64
C GLN A 455 -15.43 2.28 1.16
N TRP A 456 -14.67 2.90 2.04
CA TRP A 456 -13.49 3.63 1.61
C TRP A 456 -12.36 2.72 1.14
N LYS A 457 -12.25 1.51 1.69
CA LYS A 457 -11.25 0.52 1.29
C LYS A 457 -11.46 -0.04 -0.10
N THR A 458 -12.63 0.14 -0.69
CA THR A 458 -12.88 -0.10 -2.12
C THR A 458 -11.85 0.64 -3.00
N PHE A 459 -11.46 1.84 -2.58
CA PHE A 459 -10.54 2.74 -3.30
C PHE A 459 -9.13 2.71 -2.65
N THR A 460 -8.64 1.51 -2.38
CA THR A 460 -7.31 1.25 -1.81
C THR A 460 -6.63 0.07 -2.51
N PRO A 461 -5.29 -0.08 -2.40
CA PRO A 461 -4.59 -1.13 -3.13
C PRO A 461 -4.94 -2.54 -2.68
N MET A 462 -4.81 -2.82 -1.39
CA MET A 462 -5.01 -4.13 -0.80
C MET A 462 -6.13 -4.07 0.23
N GLU A 463 -6.88 -5.16 0.34
CA GLU A 463 -8.00 -5.27 1.28
C GLU A 463 -7.97 -6.65 1.93
N LEU A 464 -7.92 -6.69 3.25
CA LEU A 464 -7.90 -7.94 3.99
C LEU A 464 -8.89 -7.92 5.16
N ASN A 465 -9.50 -9.07 5.39
CA ASN A 465 -10.44 -9.30 6.47
C ASN A 465 -9.93 -10.45 7.30
N MET A 466 -9.58 -10.20 8.56
CA MET A 466 -9.07 -11.22 9.45
C MET A 466 -10.11 -11.66 10.47
N ASP A 467 -10.31 -12.95 10.53
CA ASP A 467 -11.23 -13.66 11.39
C ASP A 467 -10.45 -14.56 12.36
N GLY A 468 -11.03 -14.98 13.45
CA GLY A 468 -10.44 -15.96 14.33
C GLY A 468 -9.68 -15.39 15.55
N TRP A 469 -9.92 -14.14 15.94
CA TRP A 469 -9.37 -13.57 17.17
C TRP A 469 -10.47 -13.09 18.12
N GLY A 470 -10.68 -13.83 19.21
CA GLY A 470 -11.68 -13.49 20.20
C GLY A 470 -13.11 -13.80 19.74
N ALA A 471 -14.07 -12.97 20.05
CA ALA A 471 -15.49 -13.19 19.77
C ALA A 471 -15.99 -12.39 18.55
N ASN A 472 -15.11 -12.01 17.65
CA ASN A 472 -15.43 -11.09 16.57
C ASN A 472 -15.62 -11.81 15.26
N GLU A 473 -16.76 -11.59 14.68
CA GLU A 473 -17.15 -12.06 13.37
C GLU A 473 -16.58 -11.12 12.31
N LYS A 474 -15.93 -11.65 11.32
CA LYS A 474 -15.18 -10.83 10.34
C LYS A 474 -15.57 -11.08 8.87
N TYR A 475 -16.60 -11.84 8.61
CA TYR A 475 -17.13 -11.97 7.26
C TYR A 475 -17.92 -10.73 6.83
N PRO A 476 -17.94 -10.39 5.53
CA PRO A 476 -18.71 -9.23 5.06
C PRO A 476 -20.22 -9.29 5.33
N HIS A 477 -20.75 -10.48 5.61
CA HIS A 477 -22.18 -10.75 5.80
C HIS A 477 -22.61 -10.91 7.26
N VAL A 478 -21.72 -10.76 8.23
CA VAL A 478 -22.01 -11.14 9.63
C VAL A 478 -23.00 -10.24 10.35
N PHE A 479 -23.15 -8.98 9.93
CA PHE A 479 -24.09 -8.04 10.52
C PHE A 479 -25.52 -8.13 9.96
N GLY A 480 -25.79 -9.10 9.04
CA GLY A 480 -27.09 -9.19 8.38
C GLY A 480 -27.38 -8.01 7.48
N GLU A 481 -28.68 -7.82 7.14
CA GLU A 481 -29.09 -6.69 6.31
C GLU A 481 -29.27 -5.40 7.16
N PRO A 482 -28.95 -4.20 6.62
CA PRO A 482 -28.53 -3.93 5.23
C PRO A 482 -27.04 -4.07 4.99
N ALA A 483 -26.23 -4.35 6.01
CA ALA A 483 -24.76 -4.40 5.92
C ALA A 483 -24.27 -5.39 4.85
N THR A 484 -24.85 -6.58 4.80
CA THR A 484 -24.48 -7.62 3.82
C THR A 484 -24.60 -7.13 2.39
N SER A 485 -25.73 -6.55 2.02
CA SER A 485 -25.94 -6.03 0.67
C SER A 485 -25.04 -4.84 0.35
N ILE A 486 -24.82 -3.96 1.30
CA ILE A 486 -23.95 -2.79 1.14
C ILE A 486 -22.50 -3.24 0.95
N ASN A 487 -21.98 -4.10 1.83
CA ASN A 487 -20.61 -4.60 1.76
C ASN A 487 -20.37 -5.37 0.46
N ARG A 488 -21.33 -6.22 0.04
CA ARG A 488 -21.26 -6.91 -1.26
C ARG A 488 -21.16 -5.91 -2.41
N TRP A 489 -21.94 -4.88 -2.39
CA TRP A 489 -21.96 -3.90 -3.46
C TRP A 489 -20.60 -3.20 -3.62
N TYR A 490 -19.98 -2.82 -2.50
CA TYR A 490 -18.65 -2.19 -2.51
C TYR A 490 -17.53 -3.18 -2.89
N LEU A 491 -17.59 -4.41 -2.45
CA LEU A 491 -16.65 -5.45 -2.89
C LEU A 491 -16.76 -5.74 -4.39
N LYS A 492 -17.99 -5.77 -4.92
CA LYS A 492 -18.23 -5.91 -6.37
C LYS A 492 -17.71 -4.70 -7.13
N LEU A 493 -17.93 -3.49 -6.63
CA LEU A 493 -17.40 -2.28 -7.24
C LEU A 493 -15.87 -2.31 -7.31
N LYS A 494 -15.20 -2.74 -6.24
CA LYS A 494 -13.74 -2.92 -6.24
C LYS A 494 -13.29 -3.88 -7.34
N SER A 495 -13.97 -5.00 -7.51
CA SER A 495 -13.64 -5.97 -8.57
C SER A 495 -13.94 -5.45 -9.98
N GLU A 496 -14.99 -4.68 -10.17
CA GLU A 496 -15.32 -4.04 -11.46
C GLU A 496 -14.32 -2.94 -11.83
N LEU A 497 -13.75 -2.25 -10.83
CA LEU A 497 -12.72 -1.22 -11.01
C LEU A 497 -11.30 -1.79 -11.19
N MET A 498 -11.14 -3.11 -11.23
CA MET A 498 -9.84 -3.77 -11.36
C MET A 498 -8.98 -3.21 -12.52
N PRO A 499 -9.47 -3.00 -13.74
CA PRO A 499 -8.65 -2.44 -14.82
C PRO A 499 -8.13 -1.04 -14.52
N TYR A 500 -8.92 -0.20 -13.86
CA TYR A 500 -8.49 1.12 -13.39
C TYR A 500 -7.44 1.01 -12.30
N ALA A 501 -7.71 0.23 -11.25
CA ALA A 501 -6.80 0.03 -10.13
C ALA A 501 -5.46 -0.55 -10.60
N TYR A 502 -5.48 -1.50 -11.53
CA TYR A 502 -4.28 -2.11 -12.07
C TYR A 502 -3.44 -1.13 -12.90
N SER A 503 -4.08 -0.25 -13.65
CA SER A 503 -3.40 0.80 -14.44
C SER A 503 -2.70 1.80 -13.52
N ILE A 504 -3.34 2.24 -12.45
CA ILE A 504 -2.71 3.15 -11.48
C ILE A 504 -1.69 2.45 -10.58
N ALA A 505 -1.81 1.14 -10.39
CA ALA A 505 -0.80 0.34 -9.69
C ALA A 505 0.50 0.26 -10.50
N GLU A 506 0.43 0.08 -11.81
CA GLU A 506 1.61 0.15 -12.68
C GLU A 506 2.26 1.53 -12.64
N GLU A 507 1.46 2.59 -12.65
CA GLU A 507 1.96 3.95 -12.49
C GLU A 507 2.69 4.14 -11.15
N SER A 508 2.23 3.49 -10.08
CA SER A 508 2.86 3.57 -8.75
C SER A 508 4.25 2.93 -8.70
N VAL A 509 4.54 1.98 -9.57
CA VAL A 509 5.89 1.41 -9.72
C VAL A 509 6.90 2.48 -10.15
N SER A 510 6.42 3.52 -10.83
CA SER A 510 7.23 4.65 -11.32
C SER A 510 7.11 5.92 -10.47
N GLY A 511 6.53 5.85 -9.30
CA GLY A 511 6.56 6.94 -8.33
C GLY A 511 5.24 7.64 -8.01
N MET A 512 4.18 7.47 -8.82
CA MET A 512 2.89 8.09 -8.51
C MET A 512 2.01 7.13 -7.68
N PRO A 513 1.76 7.39 -6.40
CA PRO A 513 0.98 6.49 -5.56
C PRO A 513 -0.44 6.25 -6.07
N MET A 514 -1.02 5.10 -5.71
CA MET A 514 -2.44 4.81 -5.97
C MET A 514 -3.34 5.66 -5.07
N VAL A 515 -3.09 5.65 -3.77
CA VAL A 515 -3.72 6.55 -2.78
C VAL A 515 -2.89 7.82 -2.73
N ARG A 516 -3.47 8.92 -3.19
CA ARG A 516 -2.77 10.19 -3.43
C ARG A 516 -3.20 11.27 -2.45
N ALA A 517 -2.23 11.93 -1.83
CA ALA A 517 -2.48 13.22 -1.20
C ALA A 517 -3.06 14.21 -2.21
N MET A 518 -3.97 15.06 -1.79
CA MET A 518 -4.60 16.05 -2.67
C MET A 518 -3.58 16.92 -3.40
N PHE A 519 -2.46 17.29 -2.74
CA PHE A 519 -1.45 18.16 -3.32
C PHE A 519 -0.67 17.53 -4.48
N LEU A 520 -0.68 16.20 -4.64
CA LEU A 520 0.00 15.56 -5.76
C LEU A 520 -0.57 15.96 -7.12
N GLU A 521 -1.86 16.24 -7.16
CA GLU A 521 -2.57 16.69 -8.36
C GLU A 521 -2.98 18.18 -8.27
N TYR A 522 -3.22 18.69 -7.06
CA TYR A 522 -3.76 20.02 -6.80
C TYR A 522 -2.95 20.75 -5.71
N PRO A 523 -1.66 21.06 -5.98
CA PRO A 523 -0.79 21.67 -4.97
C PRO A 523 -1.20 23.11 -4.66
N ASN A 524 -1.43 23.39 -3.38
CA ASN A 524 -1.63 24.73 -2.85
C ASN A 524 -1.40 24.70 -1.31
N PRO A 525 -1.31 25.85 -0.62
CA PRO A 525 -1.06 25.87 0.83
C PRO A 525 -2.08 25.08 1.66
N TYR A 526 -3.32 24.97 1.21
CA TYR A 526 -4.36 24.21 1.89
C TYR A 526 -4.14 22.69 1.80
N THR A 527 -3.68 22.21 0.65
CA THR A 527 -3.48 20.77 0.40
C THR A 527 -2.11 20.26 0.85
N LEU A 528 -1.09 21.12 0.95
CA LEU A 528 0.26 20.75 1.40
C LEU A 528 0.31 20.42 2.89
N GLY A 529 -0.53 21.05 3.69
CA GLY A 529 -0.67 20.76 5.11
C GLY A 529 -1.63 19.60 5.38
N LYS A 530 -2.16 19.55 6.58
CA LYS A 530 -3.07 18.49 7.06
C LYS A 530 -4.56 18.79 6.87
N ALA A 531 -4.93 19.91 6.23
CA ALA A 531 -6.32 20.32 6.10
C ALA A 531 -7.18 19.31 5.32
N THR A 532 -6.58 18.60 4.35
CA THR A 532 -7.25 17.56 3.56
C THR A 532 -6.88 16.13 3.97
N GLN A 533 -6.44 15.92 5.21
CA GLN A 533 -5.93 14.62 5.69
C GLN A 533 -6.99 13.49 5.74
N TYR A 534 -8.27 13.82 5.66
CA TYR A 534 -9.37 12.85 5.73
C TYR A 534 -10.07 12.65 4.38
N GLN A 535 -9.40 12.98 3.32
CA GLN A 535 -9.77 12.70 1.94
C GLN A 535 -8.54 12.43 1.10
N PHE A 536 -8.71 11.73 -0.01
CA PHE A 536 -7.60 11.39 -0.91
C PHE A 536 -8.08 11.22 -2.34
N LEU A 537 -7.14 11.18 -3.26
CA LEU A 537 -7.39 10.77 -4.63
C LEU A 537 -6.98 9.30 -4.80
N PHE A 538 -7.84 8.50 -5.41
CA PHE A 538 -7.51 7.17 -5.90
C PHE A 538 -7.27 7.23 -7.40
N GLY A 539 -6.00 7.24 -7.79
CA GLY A 539 -5.62 7.61 -9.14
C GLY A 539 -6.01 9.05 -9.49
N PRO A 540 -6.06 9.41 -10.78
CA PRO A 540 -6.34 10.78 -11.22
C PRO A 540 -7.82 11.18 -11.14
N TYR A 541 -8.76 10.22 -11.03
CA TYR A 541 -10.16 10.50 -11.31
C TYR A 541 -11.12 10.40 -10.14
N PHE A 542 -10.77 9.66 -9.06
CA PHE A 542 -11.64 9.53 -7.90
C PHE A 542 -11.15 10.35 -6.73
N LEU A 543 -11.99 11.26 -6.25
CA LEU A 543 -11.81 11.92 -4.96
C LEU A 543 -12.70 11.20 -3.94
N VAL A 544 -12.07 10.65 -2.91
CA VAL A 544 -12.73 9.84 -1.89
C VAL A 544 -12.71 10.60 -0.57
N ALA A 545 -13.87 10.86 -0.01
CA ALA A 545 -14.04 11.54 1.28
C ALA A 545 -14.78 10.62 2.26
N PRO A 546 -14.07 9.68 2.92
CA PRO A 546 -14.69 8.70 3.80
C PRO A 546 -15.47 9.35 4.94
N VAL A 547 -16.56 8.72 5.36
CA VAL A 547 -17.19 9.01 6.64
C VAL A 547 -16.32 8.37 7.73
N TYR A 548 -15.71 9.17 8.56
CA TYR A 548 -14.70 8.75 9.52
C TYR A 548 -15.04 9.08 10.98
N GLN A 549 -16.22 9.63 11.21
CA GLN A 549 -16.69 9.99 12.54
C GLN A 549 -18.22 9.99 12.59
N ASP A 550 -18.77 9.86 13.78
CA ASP A 550 -20.17 10.12 14.06
C ASP A 550 -20.34 11.63 14.21
N THR A 551 -20.93 12.26 13.22
CA THR A 551 -21.23 13.70 13.24
C THR A 551 -22.65 13.95 13.75
N ASN A 552 -23.61 13.22 13.17
CA ASN A 552 -25.01 13.32 13.52
C ASN A 552 -25.75 12.05 13.01
N ALA A 553 -25.14 10.88 13.25
CA ALA A 553 -25.65 9.63 12.76
C ALA A 553 -26.98 9.26 13.42
N ASP A 554 -27.91 8.78 12.64
CA ASP A 554 -29.11 8.13 13.14
C ASP A 554 -28.82 6.65 13.54
N LYS A 555 -29.87 5.94 13.96
CA LYS A 555 -29.74 4.55 14.40
C LYS A 555 -29.32 3.60 13.28
N GLU A 556 -29.65 3.95 12.06
CA GLU A 556 -29.33 3.19 10.85
C GLU A 556 -27.91 3.50 10.33
N GLY A 557 -27.23 4.51 10.88
CA GLY A 557 -25.90 4.95 10.48
C GLY A 557 -25.88 5.94 9.31
N ASN A 558 -27.04 6.52 8.96
CA ASN A 558 -27.11 7.64 8.03
C ASN A 558 -26.51 8.88 8.69
N ASP A 559 -25.70 9.63 7.97
CA ASP A 559 -24.98 10.77 8.52
C ASP A 559 -24.75 11.85 7.45
N VAL A 560 -24.02 12.88 7.80
CA VAL A 560 -23.50 13.91 6.91
C VAL A 560 -21.98 13.96 6.96
N ARG A 561 -21.36 14.36 5.87
CA ARG A 561 -19.91 14.55 5.75
C ARG A 561 -19.59 16.04 5.61
N HIS A 562 -18.83 16.58 6.53
CA HIS A 562 -18.34 17.96 6.48
C HIS A 562 -16.91 18.04 5.94
N GLY A 563 -16.52 19.23 5.49
CA GLY A 563 -15.15 19.55 5.13
C GLY A 563 -14.63 18.84 3.89
N ILE A 564 -15.48 18.55 2.92
CA ILE A 564 -15.04 18.00 1.63
C ILE A 564 -14.50 19.14 0.76
N TYR A 565 -13.18 19.14 0.54
CA TYR A 565 -12.54 20.07 -0.37
C TYR A 565 -12.55 19.50 -1.78
N LEU A 566 -13.28 20.14 -2.68
CA LEU A 566 -13.21 19.86 -4.12
C LEU A 566 -12.26 20.88 -4.76
N PRO A 567 -11.14 20.43 -5.36
CA PRO A 567 -10.24 21.32 -6.09
C PRO A 567 -10.92 22.01 -7.28
N GLU A 568 -10.30 23.07 -7.81
CA GLU A 568 -10.81 23.76 -8.98
C GLU A 568 -11.14 22.79 -10.13
N GLY A 569 -12.21 23.11 -10.86
CA GLY A 569 -12.78 22.29 -11.91
C GLY A 569 -14.16 21.77 -11.53
N GLN A 570 -14.64 20.80 -12.26
CA GLN A 570 -15.97 20.21 -12.06
C GLN A 570 -15.84 18.76 -11.58
N TRP A 571 -16.67 18.41 -10.61
CA TRP A 571 -16.72 17.10 -9.99
C TRP A 571 -18.13 16.54 -10.05
N ILE A 572 -18.24 15.24 -10.18
CA ILE A 572 -19.53 14.56 -10.32
C ILE A 572 -19.66 13.57 -9.18
N ASP A 573 -20.75 13.62 -8.43
CA ASP A 573 -21.10 12.57 -7.47
C ASP A 573 -21.20 11.24 -8.20
N TYR A 574 -20.34 10.29 -7.84
CA TYR A 574 -20.24 9.01 -8.55
C TYR A 574 -21.54 8.20 -8.53
N PHE A 575 -22.35 8.35 -7.49
CA PHE A 575 -23.56 7.56 -7.31
C PHE A 575 -24.83 8.25 -7.81
N THR A 576 -24.88 9.58 -7.79
CA THR A 576 -26.07 10.32 -8.20
C THR A 576 -25.95 10.97 -9.58
N GLY A 577 -24.73 11.20 -10.05
CA GLY A 577 -24.47 11.95 -11.27
C GLY A 577 -24.58 13.47 -11.12
N ASP A 578 -24.80 13.97 -9.91
CA ASP A 578 -24.92 15.42 -9.66
C ASP A 578 -23.58 16.12 -9.86
N LEU A 579 -23.63 17.29 -10.50
CA LEU A 579 -22.45 18.11 -10.78
C LEU A 579 -22.19 19.09 -9.64
N TYR A 580 -20.91 19.14 -9.22
CA TYR A 580 -20.40 20.05 -8.20
C TYR A 580 -19.28 20.93 -8.77
N GLU A 581 -19.34 22.22 -8.51
CA GLU A 581 -18.26 23.14 -8.83
C GLU A 581 -17.14 23.03 -7.78
N GLY A 582 -15.91 22.94 -8.25
CA GLY A 582 -14.71 22.89 -7.40
C GLY A 582 -14.25 24.25 -6.91
N GLY A 583 -13.08 24.27 -6.27
CA GLY A 583 -12.53 25.45 -5.60
C GLY A 583 -13.27 25.80 -4.29
N LYS A 584 -13.95 24.83 -3.69
CA LYS A 584 -14.83 25.03 -2.52
C LYS A 584 -14.71 23.90 -1.52
N ILE A 585 -15.14 24.21 -0.29
CA ILE A 585 -15.38 23.23 0.76
C ILE A 585 -16.88 23.01 0.90
N TYR A 586 -17.29 21.75 0.85
CA TYR A 586 -18.69 21.35 1.03
C TYR A 586 -18.90 20.78 2.42
N ASN A 587 -19.92 21.29 3.10
CA ASN A 587 -20.39 20.82 4.40
C ASN A 587 -21.79 20.26 4.30
N CYS A 588 -22.21 19.49 5.30
CA CYS A 588 -23.51 18.84 5.34
C CYS A 588 -23.82 18.01 4.08
N PHE A 589 -22.79 17.41 3.50
CA PHE A 589 -22.97 16.50 2.38
C PHE A 589 -23.68 15.24 2.86
N ASP A 590 -24.84 14.96 2.30
CA ASP A 590 -25.66 13.82 2.70
C ASP A 590 -24.96 12.49 2.43
N ALA A 591 -24.80 11.70 3.47
CA ALA A 591 -24.11 10.42 3.43
C ALA A 591 -24.96 9.33 4.10
N PRO A 592 -26.07 8.88 3.48
CA PRO A 592 -26.80 7.73 3.99
C PRO A 592 -25.83 6.55 4.14
N VAL A 593 -26.14 5.61 5.02
CA VAL A 593 -25.21 4.53 5.43
C VAL A 593 -24.63 3.76 4.25
N TRP A 594 -25.36 3.62 3.16
CA TRP A 594 -24.90 2.94 1.95
C TRP A 594 -23.95 3.77 1.08
N LYS A 595 -23.88 5.09 1.30
CA LYS A 595 -23.19 6.01 0.39
C LYS A 595 -21.86 6.50 0.94
N LEU A 596 -20.78 6.13 0.25
CA LEU A 596 -19.48 6.77 0.38
C LEU A 596 -19.48 8.08 -0.43
N PRO A 597 -19.12 9.23 0.16
CA PRO A 597 -18.86 10.42 -0.63
C PRO A 597 -17.66 10.21 -1.56
N VAL A 598 -17.95 10.00 -2.84
CA VAL A 598 -16.97 9.81 -3.92
C VAL A 598 -17.35 10.70 -5.09
N PHE A 599 -16.37 11.44 -5.57
CA PHE A 599 -16.53 12.35 -6.70
C PHE A 599 -15.61 11.94 -7.83
N VAL A 600 -16.15 11.94 -9.04
CA VAL A 600 -15.40 11.71 -10.26
C VAL A 600 -15.06 13.04 -10.88
N LYS A 601 -13.81 13.22 -11.30
CA LYS A 601 -13.43 14.41 -12.04
C LYS A 601 -14.15 14.43 -13.39
N ASN A 602 -14.77 15.57 -13.73
CA ASN A 602 -15.39 15.72 -15.05
C ASN A 602 -14.31 15.61 -16.14
N GLY A 603 -14.56 14.78 -17.13
CA GLY A 603 -13.58 14.40 -18.14
C GLY A 603 -12.94 13.02 -17.90
N ALA A 604 -13.27 12.33 -16.83
CA ALA A 604 -12.70 11.02 -16.49
C ALA A 604 -13.01 9.95 -17.55
N ILE A 605 -12.03 9.07 -17.72
CA ILE A 605 -12.12 7.83 -18.52
C ILE A 605 -11.72 6.68 -17.62
N ILE A 606 -12.69 5.89 -17.19
CA ILE A 606 -12.47 4.84 -16.19
C ILE A 606 -12.60 3.48 -16.86
N PRO A 607 -11.51 2.74 -17.04
CA PRO A 607 -11.57 1.37 -17.51
C PRO A 607 -12.16 0.47 -16.43
N MET A 608 -13.09 -0.37 -16.82
CA MET A 608 -13.79 -1.30 -15.93
C MET A 608 -13.90 -2.68 -16.54
N THR A 609 -14.29 -3.64 -15.75
CA THR A 609 -14.73 -4.98 -16.18
C THR A 609 -16.14 -5.26 -15.68
N GLY A 610 -16.75 -6.33 -16.16
CA GLY A 610 -18.07 -6.74 -15.67
C GLY A 610 -18.02 -7.27 -14.22
N PRO A 611 -19.19 -7.45 -13.58
CA PRO A 611 -19.27 -8.00 -12.24
C PRO A 611 -18.53 -9.34 -12.14
N ASN A 612 -17.70 -9.47 -11.12
CA ASN A 612 -16.91 -10.70 -10.91
C ASN A 612 -16.54 -10.83 -9.43
N ASN A 613 -16.18 -12.03 -9.00
CA ASN A 613 -15.78 -12.34 -7.64
C ASN A 613 -14.27 -12.61 -7.50
N ASN A 614 -13.60 -12.83 -8.62
CA ASN A 614 -12.15 -13.08 -8.67
C ASN A 614 -11.64 -12.95 -10.10
N VAL A 615 -10.32 -12.97 -10.28
CA VAL A 615 -9.66 -12.78 -11.58
C VAL A 615 -10.11 -13.80 -12.61
N SER A 616 -10.40 -15.06 -12.21
CA SER A 616 -10.80 -16.12 -13.15
C SER A 616 -12.16 -15.89 -13.83
N GLU A 617 -12.98 -15.02 -13.25
CA GLU A 617 -14.29 -14.66 -13.80
C GLU A 617 -14.24 -13.45 -14.76
N ILE A 618 -13.10 -12.78 -14.87
CA ILE A 618 -12.94 -11.67 -15.81
C ILE A 618 -12.84 -12.19 -17.24
N ASN A 619 -13.67 -11.64 -18.13
CA ASN A 619 -13.52 -11.88 -19.56
C ASN A 619 -12.40 -10.99 -20.13
N PRO A 620 -11.22 -11.57 -20.47
CA PRO A 620 -10.08 -10.79 -20.94
C PRO A 620 -10.30 -10.16 -22.32
N ASN A 621 -11.33 -10.59 -23.06
CA ASN A 621 -11.64 -10.13 -24.42
C ASN A 621 -12.74 -9.09 -24.46
N HIS A 622 -13.29 -8.70 -23.31
CA HIS A 622 -14.28 -7.65 -23.17
C HIS A 622 -13.74 -6.55 -22.25
N ARG A 623 -13.84 -5.31 -22.68
CA ARG A 623 -13.44 -4.15 -21.90
C ARG A 623 -14.56 -3.11 -21.87
N ILE A 624 -14.64 -2.39 -20.76
CA ILE A 624 -15.63 -1.37 -20.50
C ILE A 624 -14.89 -0.07 -20.20
N TYR A 625 -15.34 1.03 -20.80
CA TYR A 625 -14.88 2.37 -20.46
C TYR A 625 -16.07 3.22 -20.02
N GLU A 626 -16.03 3.67 -18.79
CA GLU A 626 -16.98 4.65 -18.27
C GLU A 626 -16.41 6.04 -18.50
N ILE A 627 -17.12 6.87 -19.23
CA ILE A 627 -16.63 8.15 -19.73
C ILE A 627 -17.53 9.29 -19.26
N TYR A 628 -16.90 10.34 -18.75
CA TYR A 628 -17.53 11.60 -18.36
C TYR A 628 -17.02 12.69 -19.31
N PRO A 629 -17.72 12.97 -20.42
CA PRO A 629 -17.22 13.86 -21.45
C PRO A 629 -17.06 15.30 -20.95
N HIS A 630 -15.86 15.86 -21.11
CA HIS A 630 -15.57 17.26 -20.79
C HIS A 630 -14.29 17.70 -21.48
N GLY A 631 -14.40 18.63 -22.45
CA GLY A 631 -13.24 19.04 -23.24
C GLY A 631 -12.59 17.86 -23.96
N ARG A 632 -11.27 17.88 -24.02
CA ARG A 632 -10.46 16.77 -24.56
C ARG A 632 -9.62 16.17 -23.43
N THR A 633 -9.83 14.90 -23.16
CA THR A 633 -9.12 14.15 -22.12
C THR A 633 -8.61 12.82 -22.66
N SER A 634 -7.64 12.24 -21.97
CA SER A 634 -7.13 10.91 -22.31
C SER A 634 -6.68 10.16 -21.07
N PHE A 635 -6.73 8.83 -21.14
CA PHE A 635 -6.21 7.92 -20.15
C PHE A 635 -5.50 6.75 -20.84
N THR A 636 -4.38 6.31 -20.29
CA THR A 636 -3.66 5.14 -20.79
C THR A 636 -3.84 4.00 -19.81
N THR A 637 -4.48 2.92 -20.26
CA THR A 637 -4.60 1.69 -19.48
C THR A 637 -3.32 0.87 -19.59
N TYR A 638 -3.09 0.07 -18.56
CA TYR A 638 -2.05 -0.95 -18.54
C TYR A 638 -2.63 -2.32 -18.26
N ASP A 639 -2.14 -3.33 -18.95
CA ASP A 639 -2.48 -4.72 -18.72
C ASP A 639 -1.27 -5.63 -18.95
N ASP A 640 -1.23 -6.77 -18.26
CA ASP A 640 -0.23 -7.81 -18.40
C ASP A 640 -0.82 -9.17 -17.98
N ASP A 641 0.01 -10.19 -17.81
CA ASP A 641 -0.47 -11.53 -17.41
C ASP A 641 -1.02 -11.55 -15.95
N GLY A 642 -0.72 -10.55 -15.16
CA GLY A 642 -1.22 -10.40 -13.78
C GLY A 642 -0.60 -11.33 -12.75
N VAL A 643 0.37 -12.15 -13.14
CA VAL A 643 0.90 -13.24 -12.31
C VAL A 643 2.42 -13.24 -12.24
N THR A 644 3.12 -13.07 -13.38
CA THR A 644 4.56 -13.29 -13.47
C THR A 644 5.37 -12.00 -13.38
N GLU A 645 6.67 -12.16 -13.14
CA GLU A 645 7.67 -11.09 -13.13
C GLU A 645 8.04 -10.58 -14.53
N GLU A 646 7.44 -11.12 -15.61
CA GLU A 646 7.75 -10.72 -16.98
C GLU A 646 7.48 -9.23 -17.26
N TYR A 647 6.59 -8.60 -16.49
CA TYR A 647 6.35 -7.16 -16.59
C TYR A 647 7.64 -6.33 -16.41
N ARG A 648 8.60 -6.81 -15.63
CA ARG A 648 9.91 -6.15 -15.42
C ARG A 648 10.76 -6.13 -16.70
N GLN A 649 10.44 -6.99 -17.65
CA GLN A 649 11.10 -7.06 -18.97
C GLN A 649 10.27 -6.36 -20.07
N GLY A 650 9.31 -5.54 -19.67
CA GLY A 650 8.47 -4.80 -20.60
C GLY A 650 7.33 -5.63 -21.21
N ARG A 651 7.03 -6.83 -20.67
CA ARG A 651 5.91 -7.66 -21.12
C ARG A 651 4.62 -7.14 -20.54
N GLY A 652 4.02 -6.18 -21.20
CA GLY A 652 2.77 -5.55 -20.86
C GLY A 652 2.21 -4.77 -22.04
N VAL A 653 0.95 -4.36 -21.94
CA VAL A 653 0.22 -3.67 -23.01
C VAL A 653 -0.34 -2.37 -22.48
N LYS A 654 -0.08 -1.28 -23.22
CA LYS A 654 -0.67 0.04 -22.96
C LYS A 654 -1.64 0.39 -24.08
N THR A 655 -2.82 0.87 -23.69
CA THR A 655 -3.85 1.33 -24.63
C THR A 655 -4.31 2.72 -24.21
N ARG A 656 -4.19 3.69 -25.11
CA ARG A 656 -4.64 5.07 -24.88
C ARG A 656 -6.08 5.22 -25.35
N ILE A 657 -6.92 5.73 -24.48
CA ILE A 657 -8.31 6.13 -24.79
C ILE A 657 -8.40 7.64 -24.71
N GLU A 658 -9.05 8.24 -25.66
CA GLU A 658 -9.29 9.68 -25.72
C GLU A 658 -10.79 9.97 -25.81
N SER A 659 -11.25 10.98 -25.07
CA SER A 659 -12.60 11.50 -25.13
C SER A 659 -12.55 12.98 -25.51
N ALA A 660 -13.36 13.38 -26.46
CA ALA A 660 -13.48 14.77 -26.88
C ALA A 660 -14.95 15.18 -26.95
N LEU A 661 -15.26 16.29 -26.27
CA LEU A 661 -16.55 16.98 -26.36
C LEU A 661 -16.33 18.29 -27.10
N ASP A 662 -16.95 18.44 -28.26
CA ASP A 662 -16.83 19.66 -29.08
C ASP A 662 -17.86 20.73 -28.71
N GLY A 663 -17.72 21.93 -29.29
CA GLY A 663 -18.61 23.05 -29.08
C GLY A 663 -20.07 22.84 -29.58
N SER A 664 -20.30 21.77 -30.34
CA SER A 664 -21.62 21.37 -30.85
C SER A 664 -22.24 20.23 -30.01
N ASN A 665 -21.64 19.93 -28.87
CA ASN A 665 -22.04 18.83 -27.97
C ASN A 665 -21.91 17.43 -28.59
N ASN A 666 -21.00 17.23 -29.55
CA ASN A 666 -20.68 15.92 -30.04
C ASN A 666 -19.61 15.31 -29.16
N VAL A 667 -19.81 14.07 -28.76
CA VAL A 667 -18.83 13.28 -28.02
C VAL A 667 -18.15 12.31 -28.97
N THR A 668 -16.84 12.36 -29.03
CA THR A 668 -16.03 11.41 -29.80
C THR A 668 -15.11 10.64 -28.85
N VAL A 669 -15.17 9.33 -28.90
CA VAL A 669 -14.28 8.45 -28.16
C VAL A 669 -13.37 7.72 -29.13
N THR A 670 -12.07 7.80 -28.89
CA THR A 670 -11.04 7.14 -29.71
C THR A 670 -10.26 6.15 -28.85
N VAL A 671 -10.24 4.89 -29.24
CA VAL A 671 -9.34 3.88 -28.71
C VAL A 671 -8.18 3.76 -29.67
N HIS A 672 -6.99 4.20 -29.22
CA HIS A 672 -5.77 4.09 -30.01
C HIS A 672 -5.26 2.65 -30.07
N PRO A 673 -4.44 2.29 -31.07
CA PRO A 673 -3.80 0.98 -31.12
C PRO A 673 -3.04 0.68 -29.82
N SER A 674 -3.21 -0.54 -29.33
CA SER A 674 -2.47 -1.02 -28.16
C SER A 674 -0.99 -1.20 -28.51
N VAL A 675 -0.12 -0.84 -27.57
CA VAL A 675 1.33 -0.94 -27.68
C VAL A 675 1.86 -1.95 -26.67
N GLY A 676 2.69 -2.87 -27.13
CA GLY A 676 3.26 -3.93 -26.30
C GLY A 676 2.60 -5.29 -26.55
N ASP A 677 3.02 -6.26 -25.76
CA ASP A 677 2.53 -7.63 -25.81
C ASP A 677 2.85 -8.36 -24.52
N PHE A 678 2.05 -9.39 -24.20
CA PHE A 678 2.33 -10.34 -23.13
C PHE A 678 1.71 -11.69 -23.45
N ASN A 679 2.15 -12.75 -22.78
CA ASN A 679 1.64 -14.09 -23.02
C ASN A 679 0.14 -14.19 -22.65
N GLY A 680 -0.68 -14.57 -23.61
CA GLY A 680 -2.14 -14.66 -23.46
C GLY A 680 -2.90 -13.38 -23.85
N PHE A 681 -2.21 -12.35 -24.35
CA PHE A 681 -2.87 -11.14 -24.83
C PHE A 681 -3.62 -11.40 -26.14
N ASP A 682 -4.94 -11.19 -26.13
CA ASP A 682 -5.76 -11.23 -27.33
C ASP A 682 -5.93 -9.81 -27.87
N LYS A 683 -5.55 -9.63 -29.14
CA LYS A 683 -5.65 -8.34 -29.84
C LYS A 683 -7.09 -7.99 -30.24
N LYS A 684 -8.00 -8.96 -30.21
CA LYS A 684 -9.42 -8.74 -30.50
C LYS A 684 -10.19 -8.53 -29.21
N LYS A 685 -10.65 -7.30 -29.00
CA LYS A 685 -11.42 -6.92 -27.82
C LYS A 685 -12.79 -6.41 -28.22
N SER A 686 -13.85 -6.97 -27.64
CA SER A 686 -15.13 -6.26 -27.65
C SER A 686 -15.03 -5.09 -26.67
N THR A 687 -15.64 -3.97 -27.00
CA THR A 687 -15.55 -2.74 -26.20
C THR A 687 -16.92 -2.15 -25.98
N GLU A 688 -17.23 -1.89 -24.71
CA GLU A 688 -18.43 -1.19 -24.26
C GLU A 688 -18.06 0.20 -23.80
N PHE A 689 -18.77 1.21 -24.28
CA PHE A 689 -18.63 2.58 -23.78
C PHE A 689 -19.87 2.97 -23.01
N ARG A 690 -19.69 3.35 -21.74
CA ARG A 690 -20.72 3.91 -20.87
C ARG A 690 -20.50 5.42 -20.78
N ILE A 691 -21.21 6.17 -21.59
CA ILE A 691 -21.03 7.61 -21.71
C ILE A 691 -22.05 8.32 -20.84
N ASN A 692 -21.57 9.04 -19.82
CA ASN A 692 -22.41 9.80 -18.90
C ASN A 692 -22.76 11.15 -19.53
N VAL A 693 -24.01 11.32 -19.89
CA VAL A 693 -24.55 12.52 -20.53
C VAL A 693 -25.84 12.96 -19.86
N THR A 694 -26.16 14.25 -19.93
CA THR A 694 -27.34 14.83 -19.29
C THR A 694 -28.63 14.62 -20.09
N ARG A 695 -28.52 14.25 -21.37
CA ARG A 695 -29.64 13.92 -22.23
C ARG A 695 -29.30 12.80 -23.20
N LYS A 696 -30.33 12.08 -23.65
CA LYS A 696 -30.15 11.03 -24.67
C LYS A 696 -29.58 11.66 -25.95
N PRO A 697 -28.56 11.06 -26.58
CA PRO A 697 -28.04 11.55 -27.85
C PRO A 697 -29.05 11.36 -28.97
N ASP A 698 -29.04 12.30 -29.92
CA ASP A 698 -29.93 12.24 -31.11
C ASP A 698 -29.48 11.12 -32.07
N LYS A 699 -28.15 10.84 -32.11
CA LYS A 699 -27.57 9.84 -32.98
C LYS A 699 -26.33 9.23 -32.32
N VAL A 700 -26.14 7.94 -32.50
CA VAL A 700 -24.93 7.20 -32.17
C VAL A 700 -24.43 6.54 -33.46
N SER A 701 -23.16 6.73 -33.78
CA SER A 701 -22.52 6.19 -35.01
C SER A 701 -21.21 5.47 -34.68
#